data_65834f5ba6b06536b31ff165c922fa34
#
_entry.id   65834f5ba6b06536b31ff165c922fa34
#
_cell.length_a   1.000
_cell.length_b   1.000
_cell.length_c   1.000
_cell.angle_alpha   90.00
_cell.angle_beta   90.00
_cell.angle_gamma   90.00
#
_symmetry.space_group_name_H-M   'P 1'
#
loop_
_entity.id
_entity.type
_entity.pdbx_description
1 polymer ?
#
loop_
_entity_poly.entity_id
_entity_poly.type
_entity_poly.pdbx_seq_one_letter_code
_entity_poly.pdbx_strand_id
1 'polypeptide(L)'
;AIFDGTAFACWELFCNGVLYRRMNTDWKQDGTSPIRYADLTEYLNIGENTLCLRVTADEQGNTAAIGKLLVRFEDGEDICIQTDADWTAQGIPAQIVGSYGDTPWGKPKRRGPAPLLRKEFSLDGRVARARLYVCGLGYGVYTINGESVTDAVLQTEYSQYHKMVYYHTFDVTKLLRSGENCIGAELGRGYYSFHKDWIGIMAEQDEPKLFLELKIWMADGCCVSVASGADWKTTDGPTVDDNIWYGDKYDARLLPHGWELPGFDDSAWWPVRIMRAPGGTLHAAELPPIRVTEALQPVRVTVPGEKIRVYDFGKVTTGWAEIRVSEKPGTRLKLTYGEKLLENGRVDMQTKCGIYQFWEPAQTDIYICSGGDERWTPKFSYKGYRYVEVVGVDHEIGITGLAFHNDIRQTGTFSCSNPLFNQIHELVTPTILNNFHSIPTDTPTYEKRGWTGDAQSICDTVLTNLDAQSFFTKWLRDLADSQNSDGAVPDTCPGPVFYPPAPEWMCAIVMLPYQMYLHCGDKAVLHTYYPNMKRYTDYELNRLNDGMSSNLYYGDWNSPAGSCPPEGSAFNATCFVYRILTIMRQIADVLKQDADAARYQAAAEQMRQNLNTRFFNKTQMLYHTEIPVGFRQTPTVLPLAFGIAPEKLRGGIAVSLA
;
A
#
# COMPACT_ATOMS: atom_id res chain seq x y z
N ALA A 1 3.90 -7.26 25.22
CA ALA A 1 2.61 -7.93 25.53
C ALA A 1 1.72 -7.91 24.28
N ILE A 2 1.26 -9.05 23.87
CA ILE A 2 0.54 -9.24 22.61
C ILE A 2 -0.87 -9.78 22.93
N PHE A 3 -1.89 -9.08 22.45
CA PHE A 3 -3.25 -9.56 22.47
C PHE A 3 -3.67 -10.03 21.09
N ASP A 4 -4.12 -11.27 20.98
CA ASP A 4 -4.75 -11.84 19.80
C ASP A 4 -6.22 -12.09 20.10
N GLY A 5 -7.14 -11.52 19.38
CA GLY A 5 -8.56 -11.69 19.66
C GLY A 5 -9.48 -11.31 18.51
N THR A 6 -10.72 -11.73 18.64
CA THR A 6 -11.81 -11.40 17.73
C THR A 6 -13.15 -11.42 18.47
N ALA A 7 -14.14 -10.75 17.91
CA ALA A 7 -15.51 -10.75 18.42
C ALA A 7 -16.51 -10.58 17.28
N PHE A 8 -17.81 -10.76 17.59
CA PHE A 8 -18.88 -10.49 16.63
C PHE A 8 -18.94 -9.00 16.28
N ALA A 9 -19.20 -8.69 15.03
CA ALA A 9 -19.44 -7.37 14.45
C ALA A 9 -18.37 -6.31 14.76
N CYS A 10 -18.63 -5.40 15.68
CA CYS A 10 -17.72 -4.34 16.09
C CYS A 10 -17.26 -4.56 17.53
N TRP A 11 -15.99 -4.40 17.80
CA TRP A 11 -15.45 -4.49 19.13
C TRP A 11 -14.36 -3.46 19.41
N GLU A 12 -14.23 -3.09 20.66
CA GLU A 12 -13.25 -2.14 21.15
C GLU A 12 -12.43 -2.82 22.24
N LEU A 13 -11.11 -2.68 22.15
CA LEU A 13 -10.15 -3.17 23.12
C LEU A 13 -9.69 -2.01 24.00
N PHE A 14 -9.88 -2.16 25.32
CA PHE A 14 -9.38 -1.23 26.32
C PHE A 14 -8.36 -1.93 27.21
N CYS A 15 -7.28 -1.25 27.51
CA CYS A 15 -6.32 -1.64 28.52
C CYS A 15 -6.23 -0.55 29.57
N ASN A 16 -6.44 -0.89 30.87
CA ASN A 16 -6.41 0.05 31.98
C ASN A 16 -7.34 1.29 31.77
N GLY A 17 -8.50 1.07 31.16
CA GLY A 17 -9.47 2.12 30.85
C GLY A 17 -9.13 2.97 29.62
N VAL A 18 -7.99 2.79 28.99
CA VAL A 18 -7.58 3.50 27.77
C VAL A 18 -8.02 2.69 26.55
N LEU A 19 -8.75 3.32 25.62
CA LEU A 19 -9.11 2.71 24.34
C LEU A 19 -7.85 2.52 23.50
N TYR A 20 -7.47 1.25 23.30
CA TYR A 20 -6.39 0.91 22.39
C TYR A 20 -6.85 1.02 20.94
N ARG A 21 -7.98 0.36 20.59
CA ARG A 21 -8.45 0.29 19.21
C ARG A 21 -9.93 -0.11 19.12
N ARG A 22 -10.61 0.46 18.10
CA ARG A 22 -11.90 -0.02 17.62
C ARG A 22 -11.67 -0.89 16.38
N MET A 23 -12.29 -2.06 16.35
CA MET A 23 -12.14 -3.02 15.25
C MET A 23 -13.52 -3.47 14.77
N ASN A 24 -13.72 -3.43 13.46
CA ASN A 24 -14.89 -3.99 12.81
C ASN A 24 -14.50 -5.38 12.32
N THR A 25 -15.22 -6.38 12.71
CA THR A 25 -15.15 -7.70 12.12
C THR A 25 -16.41 -7.91 11.31
N ASP A 26 -16.28 -7.93 9.98
CA ASP A 26 -17.34 -8.47 9.14
C ASP A 26 -17.38 -9.98 9.42
N TRP A 27 -18.36 -10.37 10.25
CA TRP A 27 -18.61 -11.76 10.55
C TRP A 27 -19.05 -12.47 9.27
N LYS A 28 -18.27 -13.44 8.81
CA LYS A 28 -18.60 -14.20 7.60
C LYS A 28 -19.56 -15.34 7.96
N GLN A 29 -20.56 -15.56 7.13
CA GLN A 29 -21.52 -16.66 7.26
C GLN A 29 -20.88 -18.06 7.28
N ASP A 30 -19.62 -18.18 6.88
CA ASP A 30 -18.85 -19.44 6.89
C ASP A 30 -18.19 -19.76 8.25
N GLY A 31 -18.46 -18.97 9.29
CA GLY A 31 -17.96 -19.21 10.63
C GLY A 31 -16.48 -18.87 10.85
N THR A 32 -15.85 -18.12 9.94
CA THR A 32 -14.46 -17.68 10.14
C THR A 32 -14.42 -16.22 10.56
N SER A 33 -13.89 -15.95 11.75
CA SER A 33 -13.63 -14.58 12.21
C SER A 33 -12.14 -14.31 12.20
N PRO A 34 -11.68 -13.19 11.62
CA PRO A 34 -10.26 -12.86 11.60
C PRO A 34 -9.79 -12.51 13.02
N ILE A 35 -8.73 -13.18 13.47
CA ILE A 35 -8.03 -12.80 14.71
C ILE A 35 -7.29 -11.49 14.45
N ARG A 36 -7.43 -10.55 15.38
CA ARG A 36 -6.75 -9.26 15.36
C ARG A 36 -5.66 -9.24 16.41
N TYR A 37 -4.54 -8.66 16.03
CA TYR A 37 -3.36 -8.49 16.85
C TYR A 37 -3.34 -7.08 17.47
N ALA A 38 -2.94 -6.99 18.75
CA ALA A 38 -2.71 -5.74 19.44
C ALA A 38 -1.46 -5.83 20.32
N ASP A 39 -0.53 -4.91 20.16
CA ASP A 39 0.60 -4.76 21.07
C ASP A 39 0.20 -3.84 22.24
N LEU A 40 0.11 -4.42 23.43
CA LEU A 40 -0.30 -3.72 24.64
C LEU A 40 0.87 -3.38 25.58
N THR A 41 2.11 -3.50 25.11
CA THR A 41 3.30 -3.35 25.96
C THR A 41 3.33 -2.01 26.72
N GLU A 42 3.00 -0.92 26.03
CA GLU A 42 2.97 0.43 26.63
C GLU A 42 1.73 0.73 27.49
N TYR A 43 0.72 -0.14 27.45
CA TYR A 43 -0.55 0.03 28.15
C TYR A 43 -0.62 -0.75 29.46
N LEU A 44 0.33 -1.66 29.70
CA LEU A 44 0.40 -2.45 30.91
C LEU A 44 1.22 -1.77 32.00
N ASN A 45 0.74 -1.85 33.23
CA ASN A 45 1.45 -1.40 34.44
C ASN A 45 2.11 -2.59 35.14
N ILE A 46 3.14 -2.29 35.94
CA ILE A 46 3.63 -3.28 36.93
C ILE A 46 2.57 -3.45 38.00
N GLY A 47 2.10 -4.69 38.21
CA GLY A 47 1.03 -5.00 39.14
C GLY A 47 -0.31 -5.30 38.48
N GLU A 48 -1.41 -4.78 39.03
CA GLU A 48 -2.74 -5.07 38.52
C GLU A 48 -3.03 -4.34 37.20
N ASN A 49 -3.63 -5.07 36.26
CA ASN A 49 -4.05 -4.54 34.97
C ASN A 49 -5.48 -4.99 34.66
N THR A 50 -6.22 -4.16 33.96
CA THR A 50 -7.58 -4.46 33.51
C THR A 50 -7.63 -4.49 31.99
N LEU A 51 -8.03 -5.62 31.43
CA LEU A 51 -8.31 -5.76 29.99
C LEU A 51 -9.82 -5.85 29.79
N CYS A 52 -10.36 -5.01 28.93
CA CYS A 52 -11.79 -4.95 28.64
C CYS A 52 -12.05 -5.01 27.13
N LEU A 53 -12.95 -5.92 26.74
CA LEU A 53 -13.49 -6.02 25.39
C LEU A 53 -14.92 -5.50 25.40
N ARG A 54 -15.19 -4.39 24.71
CA ARG A 54 -16.56 -3.94 24.45
C ARG A 54 -16.99 -4.49 23.11
N VAL A 55 -18.00 -5.36 23.10
CA VAL A 55 -18.50 -6.01 21.90
C VAL A 55 -19.89 -5.43 21.58
N THR A 56 -20.10 -5.04 20.33
CA THR A 56 -21.40 -4.65 19.81
C THR A 56 -22.10 -5.89 19.24
N ALA A 57 -23.37 -6.06 19.50
CA ALA A 57 -24.17 -7.14 18.92
C ALA A 57 -24.21 -7.05 17.39
N ASP A 58 -24.25 -8.20 16.71
CA ASP A 58 -24.55 -8.28 15.30
C ASP A 58 -26.04 -7.92 15.01
N GLU A 59 -26.43 -7.92 13.73
CA GLU A 59 -27.80 -7.62 13.31
C GLU A 59 -28.84 -8.62 13.88
N GLN A 60 -28.38 -9.77 14.36
CA GLN A 60 -29.19 -10.83 14.97
C GLN A 60 -29.19 -10.77 16.50
N GLY A 61 -28.48 -9.82 17.09
CA GLY A 61 -28.41 -9.62 18.54
C GLY A 61 -27.37 -10.51 19.24
N ASN A 62 -26.48 -11.23 18.49
CA ASN A 62 -25.48 -12.08 19.10
C ASN A 62 -24.25 -11.25 19.54
N THR A 63 -23.69 -11.60 20.69
CA THR A 63 -22.46 -11.04 21.23
C THR A 63 -21.56 -12.15 21.74
N ALA A 64 -20.34 -12.24 21.25
CA ALA A 64 -19.32 -13.10 21.81
C ALA A 64 -17.93 -12.57 21.46
N ALA A 65 -16.93 -12.91 22.26
CA ALA A 65 -15.53 -12.60 22.01
C ALA A 65 -14.65 -13.76 22.41
N ILE A 66 -13.52 -13.89 21.72
CA ILE A 66 -12.43 -14.80 22.06
C ILE A 66 -11.12 -14.06 21.97
N GLY A 67 -10.22 -14.25 22.93
CA GLY A 67 -8.93 -13.59 22.93
C GLY A 67 -7.91 -14.28 23.81
N LYS A 68 -6.63 -13.96 23.51
CA LYS A 68 -5.47 -14.42 24.24
C LYS A 68 -4.49 -13.25 24.39
N LEU A 69 -4.08 -12.95 25.62
CA LEU A 69 -2.99 -12.04 25.91
C LEU A 69 -1.74 -12.85 26.32
N LEU A 70 -0.66 -12.65 25.60
CA LEU A 70 0.66 -13.18 25.94
C LEU A 70 1.54 -12.04 26.43
N VAL A 71 1.97 -12.09 27.69
CA VAL A 71 2.92 -11.15 28.26
C VAL A 71 4.26 -11.88 28.44
N ARG A 72 5.29 -11.38 27.79
CA ARG A 72 6.66 -11.88 27.90
C ARG A 72 7.48 -10.90 28.70
N PHE A 73 8.12 -11.37 29.75
CA PHE A 73 9.02 -10.58 30.60
C PHE A 73 10.47 -10.70 30.14
N GLU A 74 11.29 -9.72 30.50
CA GLU A 74 12.72 -9.71 30.14
C GLU A 74 13.50 -10.85 30.80
N ASP A 75 13.04 -11.37 31.95
CA ASP A 75 13.59 -12.53 32.64
C ASP A 75 13.26 -13.90 32.00
N GLY A 76 12.43 -13.86 30.93
CA GLY A 76 12.10 -15.02 30.13
C GLY A 76 10.88 -15.81 30.62
N GLU A 77 10.16 -15.35 31.63
CA GLU A 77 8.87 -15.92 32.01
C GLU A 77 7.76 -15.37 31.07
N ASP A 78 6.79 -16.23 30.76
CA ASP A 78 5.64 -15.88 29.94
C ASP A 78 4.34 -16.07 30.75
N ILE A 79 3.49 -15.04 30.78
CA ILE A 79 2.11 -15.14 31.27
C ILE A 79 1.14 -15.20 30.08
N CYS A 80 0.25 -16.18 30.09
CA CYS A 80 -0.77 -16.35 29.08
C CYS A 80 -2.16 -16.24 29.72
N ILE A 81 -2.93 -15.22 29.35
CA ILE A 81 -4.31 -14.99 29.78
C ILE A 81 -5.22 -15.26 28.58
N GLN A 82 -6.22 -16.11 28.74
CA GLN A 82 -7.21 -16.43 27.72
C GLN A 82 -8.60 -16.01 28.18
N THR A 83 -9.50 -15.75 27.23
CA THR A 83 -10.91 -15.56 27.56
C THR A 83 -11.49 -16.90 28.02
N ASP A 84 -11.96 -16.95 29.24
CA ASP A 84 -12.53 -18.12 29.90
C ASP A 84 -13.70 -17.73 30.83
N ALA A 85 -14.10 -18.62 31.74
CA ALA A 85 -15.20 -18.39 32.68
C ALA A 85 -14.91 -17.35 33.78
N ASP A 86 -13.63 -16.99 33.97
CA ASP A 86 -13.22 -15.97 34.96
C ASP A 86 -13.44 -14.54 34.44
N TRP A 87 -13.73 -14.38 33.14
CA TRP A 87 -14.15 -13.09 32.59
C TRP A 87 -15.57 -12.76 33.03
N THR A 88 -15.86 -11.47 33.20
CA THR A 88 -17.18 -11.00 33.56
C THR A 88 -17.71 -9.97 32.57
N ALA A 89 -19.01 -10.01 32.30
CA ALA A 89 -19.71 -8.97 31.56
C ALA A 89 -20.70 -8.28 32.52
N GLN A 90 -20.47 -7.00 32.84
CA GLN A 90 -21.27 -6.24 33.81
C GLN A 90 -21.39 -6.93 35.20
N GLY A 91 -20.30 -7.58 35.64
CA GLY A 91 -20.25 -8.30 36.92
C GLY A 91 -20.88 -9.70 36.91
N ILE A 92 -21.35 -10.19 35.76
CA ILE A 92 -21.87 -11.56 35.59
C ILE A 92 -20.75 -12.39 34.93
N PRO A 93 -20.43 -13.61 35.42
CA PRO A 93 -19.46 -14.50 34.81
C PRO A 93 -19.78 -14.75 33.33
N ALA A 94 -18.75 -14.74 32.50
CA ALA A 94 -18.87 -15.03 31.07
C ALA A 94 -19.29 -16.49 30.85
N GLN A 95 -20.17 -16.71 29.89
CA GLN A 95 -20.57 -18.06 29.50
C GLN A 95 -19.66 -18.52 28.36
N ILE A 96 -19.03 -19.69 28.53
CA ILE A 96 -18.25 -20.31 27.43
C ILE A 96 -19.23 -20.83 26.38
N VAL A 97 -19.16 -20.29 25.17
CA VAL A 97 -19.99 -20.69 24.02
C VAL A 97 -19.27 -21.57 23.02
N GLY A 98 -17.96 -21.76 23.19
CA GLY A 98 -17.11 -22.62 22.35
C GLY A 98 -15.63 -22.30 22.52
N SER A 99 -14.79 -23.18 22.02
CA SER A 99 -13.33 -23.04 22.02
C SER A 99 -12.82 -22.66 20.64
N TYR A 100 -11.58 -22.15 20.61
CA TYR A 100 -10.89 -21.88 19.34
C TYR A 100 -10.81 -23.16 18.46
N GLY A 101 -11.33 -23.07 17.26
CA GLY A 101 -11.48 -24.21 16.34
C GLY A 101 -12.88 -24.80 16.29
N ASP A 102 -13.76 -24.45 17.22
CA ASP A 102 -15.18 -24.85 17.22
C ASP A 102 -16.05 -23.79 16.52
N THR A 103 -17.26 -24.17 16.12
CA THR A 103 -18.27 -23.19 15.70
C THR A 103 -18.67 -22.33 16.90
N PRO A 104 -18.78 -21.00 16.81
CA PRO A 104 -18.70 -20.20 15.57
C PRO A 104 -17.28 -19.73 15.17
N TRP A 105 -16.27 -19.97 16.01
CA TRP A 105 -14.92 -19.39 15.82
C TRP A 105 -14.17 -20.00 14.65
N GLY A 106 -14.33 -21.28 14.37
CA GLY A 106 -13.58 -22.02 13.35
C GLY A 106 -12.08 -22.07 13.64
N LYS A 107 -11.37 -22.86 12.88
CA LYS A 107 -9.90 -22.72 12.79
C LYS A 107 -9.60 -21.61 11.79
N PRO A 108 -8.56 -20.76 12.00
CA PRO A 108 -8.10 -19.93 10.92
C PRO A 108 -7.84 -20.85 9.74
N LYS A 109 -8.59 -20.67 8.66
CA LYS A 109 -8.27 -21.39 7.43
C LYS A 109 -6.82 -21.06 7.10
N ARG A 110 -6.00 -22.10 6.99
CA ARG A 110 -4.73 -21.98 6.29
C ARG A 110 -5.10 -21.44 4.92
N ARG A 111 -4.63 -20.26 4.55
CA ARG A 111 -4.95 -19.66 3.25
C ARG A 111 -4.52 -20.65 2.18
N GLY A 112 -5.43 -20.95 1.29
CA GLY A 112 -5.17 -21.82 0.14
C GLY A 112 -4.21 -21.15 -0.84
N PRO A 113 -3.69 -21.91 -1.80
CA PRO A 113 -3.01 -21.40 -2.99
C PRO A 113 -3.85 -20.34 -3.72
N ALA A 114 -3.21 -19.56 -4.57
CA ALA A 114 -3.89 -18.66 -5.50
C ALA A 114 -4.85 -19.49 -6.38
N PRO A 115 -6.17 -19.21 -6.37
CA PRO A 115 -7.13 -20.01 -7.10
C PRO A 115 -7.00 -19.80 -8.60
N LEU A 116 -7.10 -20.88 -9.34
CA LEU A 116 -7.40 -20.89 -10.77
C LEU A 116 -8.91 -20.94 -10.96
N LEU A 117 -9.43 -20.10 -11.83
CA LEU A 117 -10.85 -20.05 -12.20
C LEU A 117 -10.98 -20.16 -13.70
N ARG A 118 -11.93 -20.96 -14.20
CA ARG A 118 -12.15 -21.10 -15.63
C ARG A 118 -13.62 -21.27 -16.00
N LYS A 119 -13.91 -20.92 -17.24
CA LYS A 119 -15.21 -21.19 -17.89
C LYS A 119 -15.02 -21.42 -19.37
N GLU A 120 -15.63 -22.49 -19.87
CA GLU A 120 -15.79 -22.74 -21.31
C GLU A 120 -17.12 -22.18 -21.81
N PHE A 121 -17.11 -21.73 -23.06
CA PHE A 121 -18.30 -21.24 -23.76
C PHE A 121 -18.13 -21.41 -25.29
N SER A 122 -19.24 -21.54 -26.01
CA SER A 122 -19.23 -21.67 -27.46
C SER A 122 -19.79 -20.44 -28.16
N LEU A 123 -19.25 -20.10 -29.32
CA LEU A 123 -19.69 -18.99 -30.15
C LEU A 123 -20.06 -19.50 -31.56
N ASP A 124 -21.28 -19.19 -31.99
CA ASP A 124 -21.74 -19.51 -33.33
C ASP A 124 -21.45 -18.35 -34.30
N GLY A 125 -20.47 -18.57 -35.19
CA GLY A 125 -20.12 -17.61 -36.22
C GLY A 125 -18.93 -16.68 -35.88
N ARG A 126 -18.73 -15.66 -36.69
CA ARG A 126 -17.57 -14.78 -36.61
C ARG A 126 -17.78 -13.66 -35.59
N VAL A 127 -16.80 -13.43 -34.72
CA VAL A 127 -16.74 -12.29 -33.80
C VAL A 127 -16.38 -11.02 -34.57
N ALA A 128 -17.20 -9.98 -34.43
CA ALA A 128 -16.93 -8.66 -35.00
C ALA A 128 -16.13 -7.78 -34.01
N ARG A 129 -16.50 -7.82 -32.75
CA ARG A 129 -15.86 -7.04 -31.67
C ARG A 129 -16.09 -7.75 -30.32
N ALA A 130 -15.12 -7.66 -29.42
CA ALA A 130 -15.31 -8.09 -28.03
C ALA A 130 -14.60 -7.18 -27.03
N ARG A 131 -15.24 -6.99 -25.87
CA ARG A 131 -14.72 -6.25 -24.75
C ARG A 131 -14.83 -7.06 -23.48
N LEU A 132 -13.70 -7.21 -22.79
CA LEU A 132 -13.64 -7.79 -21.46
C LEU A 132 -13.59 -6.67 -20.42
N TYR A 133 -14.54 -6.68 -19.51
CA TYR A 133 -14.58 -5.84 -18.31
C TYR A 133 -14.22 -6.73 -17.13
N VAL A 134 -13.16 -6.41 -16.39
CA VAL A 134 -12.67 -7.32 -15.34
C VAL A 134 -12.08 -6.59 -14.15
N CYS A 135 -12.37 -7.11 -12.97
CA CYS A 135 -11.79 -6.74 -11.70
C CYS A 135 -11.41 -8.02 -10.94
N GLY A 136 -10.11 -8.19 -10.68
CA GLY A 136 -9.59 -9.24 -9.79
C GLY A 136 -9.13 -8.61 -8.50
N LEU A 137 -9.95 -8.67 -7.45
CA LEU A 137 -9.58 -8.17 -6.14
C LEU A 137 -8.54 -9.06 -5.49
N GLY A 138 -7.50 -8.46 -5.09
CA GLY A 138 -6.12 -8.74 -4.98
C GLY A 138 -5.40 -8.38 -6.27
N TYR A 139 -4.79 -9.34 -6.93
CA TYR A 139 -4.23 -9.18 -8.27
C TYR A 139 -4.77 -10.28 -9.18
N GLY A 140 -5.08 -9.95 -10.42
CA GLY A 140 -5.61 -10.89 -11.40
C GLY A 140 -4.70 -11.06 -12.62
N VAL A 141 -4.52 -12.29 -13.05
CA VAL A 141 -3.95 -12.63 -14.35
C VAL A 141 -5.04 -13.32 -15.17
N TYR A 142 -5.26 -12.87 -16.41
CA TYR A 142 -6.39 -13.30 -17.23
C TYR A 142 -5.93 -13.85 -18.56
N THR A 143 -6.55 -14.95 -18.99
CA THR A 143 -6.29 -15.59 -20.28
C THR A 143 -7.56 -15.86 -21.05
N ILE A 144 -7.47 -15.85 -22.37
CA ILE A 144 -8.50 -16.37 -23.27
C ILE A 144 -7.82 -17.34 -24.24
N ASN A 145 -8.29 -18.58 -24.27
CA ASN A 145 -7.74 -19.63 -25.13
C ASN A 145 -6.22 -19.85 -24.95
N GLY A 146 -5.70 -19.67 -23.72
CA GLY A 146 -4.28 -19.79 -23.38
C GLY A 146 -3.43 -18.56 -23.69
N GLU A 147 -4.01 -17.52 -24.28
CA GLU A 147 -3.32 -16.27 -24.56
C GLU A 147 -3.61 -15.21 -23.48
N SER A 148 -2.58 -14.47 -23.05
CA SER A 148 -2.74 -13.39 -22.06
C SER A 148 -3.63 -12.27 -22.63
N VAL A 149 -4.57 -11.79 -21.81
CA VAL A 149 -5.46 -10.68 -22.16
C VAL A 149 -4.71 -9.34 -22.23
N THR A 150 -3.62 -9.19 -21.48
CA THR A 150 -2.87 -7.94 -21.34
C THR A 150 -1.41 -8.19 -21.00
N ASP A 151 -0.55 -7.23 -21.30
CA ASP A 151 0.84 -7.18 -20.86
C ASP A 151 1.02 -6.43 -19.52
N ALA A 152 -0.06 -5.88 -18.99
CA ALA A 152 -0.04 -5.22 -17.68
C ALA A 152 0.08 -6.23 -16.54
N VAL A 153 0.77 -5.84 -15.48
CA VAL A 153 1.03 -6.66 -14.30
C VAL A 153 0.43 -6.02 -13.05
N LEU A 154 0.26 -6.80 -11.98
CA LEU A 154 -0.23 -6.35 -10.67
C LEU A 154 -1.57 -5.58 -10.74
N GLN A 155 -2.51 -6.08 -11.53
CA GLN A 155 -3.87 -5.56 -11.60
C GLN A 155 -4.77 -6.28 -10.59
N THR A 156 -5.61 -5.63 -9.83
CA THR A 156 -6.26 -4.34 -9.85
C THR A 156 -5.57 -3.37 -8.87
N GLU A 157 -5.85 -2.07 -9.06
CA GLU A 157 -5.28 -1.00 -8.26
C GLU A 157 -5.72 -1.07 -6.79
N TYR A 158 -4.80 -0.71 -5.90
CA TYR A 158 -5.11 -0.52 -4.49
C TYR A 158 -5.99 0.72 -4.29
N SER A 159 -7.09 0.59 -3.53
CA SER A 159 -8.05 1.66 -3.23
C SER A 159 -8.68 1.44 -1.85
N GLN A 160 -9.53 2.35 -1.42
CA GLN A 160 -10.48 2.10 -0.33
C GLN A 160 -11.62 1.22 -0.86
N TYR A 161 -11.42 -0.10 -0.88
CA TYR A 161 -12.30 -1.05 -1.57
C TYR A 161 -13.77 -1.00 -1.13
N HIS A 162 -14.08 -0.55 0.08
CA HIS A 162 -15.46 -0.32 0.54
C HIS A 162 -16.08 0.98 0.00
N LYS A 163 -15.28 1.85 -0.65
CA LYS A 163 -15.70 3.10 -1.31
C LYS A 163 -15.60 2.98 -2.82
N MET A 164 -14.46 2.47 -3.32
CA MET A 164 -14.10 2.45 -4.72
C MET A 164 -13.43 1.13 -5.09
N VAL A 165 -13.86 0.54 -6.20
CA VAL A 165 -13.29 -0.67 -6.79
C VAL A 165 -13.04 -0.43 -8.26
N TYR A 166 -11.81 -0.62 -8.74
CA TYR A 166 -11.45 -0.39 -10.12
C TYR A 166 -11.67 -1.65 -10.97
N TYR A 167 -12.16 -1.46 -12.20
CA TYR A 167 -12.19 -2.49 -13.23
C TYR A 167 -11.45 -2.03 -14.48
N HIS A 168 -10.87 -2.99 -15.19
CA HIS A 168 -10.16 -2.79 -16.45
C HIS A 168 -11.03 -3.18 -17.64
N THR A 169 -10.76 -2.56 -18.79
CA THR A 169 -11.44 -2.87 -20.05
C THR A 169 -10.42 -3.22 -21.11
N PHE A 170 -10.55 -4.42 -21.69
CA PHE A 170 -9.64 -4.92 -22.72
C PHE A 170 -10.36 -5.21 -24.02
N ASP A 171 -9.72 -4.91 -25.17
CA ASP A 171 -10.14 -5.40 -26.46
C ASP A 171 -9.60 -6.82 -26.68
N VAL A 172 -10.48 -7.79 -26.58
CA VAL A 172 -10.13 -9.20 -26.71
C VAL A 172 -10.67 -9.83 -28.00
N THR A 173 -11.03 -8.99 -28.97
CA THR A 173 -11.63 -9.43 -30.23
C THR A 173 -10.80 -10.50 -30.93
N LYS A 174 -9.46 -10.35 -30.94
CA LYS A 174 -8.54 -11.26 -31.63
C LYS A 174 -8.30 -12.57 -30.90
N LEU A 175 -8.60 -12.64 -29.60
CA LEU A 175 -8.40 -13.82 -28.76
C LEU A 175 -9.57 -14.83 -28.88
N LEU A 176 -10.70 -14.41 -29.45
CA LEU A 176 -11.91 -15.21 -29.58
C LEU A 176 -12.01 -15.83 -30.97
N ARG A 177 -12.59 -17.01 -31.01
CA ARG A 177 -12.83 -17.79 -32.26
C ARG A 177 -14.26 -18.35 -32.33
N SER A 178 -14.71 -18.67 -33.50
CA SER A 178 -15.93 -19.46 -33.67
C SER A 178 -15.72 -20.87 -33.09
N GLY A 179 -16.74 -21.44 -32.48
CA GLY A 179 -16.69 -22.71 -31.75
C GLY A 179 -16.27 -22.50 -30.28
N GLU A 180 -15.60 -23.47 -29.71
CA GLU A 180 -15.26 -23.53 -28.28
C GLU A 180 -14.18 -22.51 -27.91
N ASN A 181 -14.41 -21.80 -26.81
CA ASN A 181 -13.51 -20.85 -26.20
C ASN A 181 -13.41 -21.12 -24.68
N CYS A 182 -12.29 -20.76 -24.08
CA CYS A 182 -12.08 -20.80 -22.64
C CYS A 182 -11.58 -19.44 -22.13
N ILE A 183 -12.13 -18.98 -21.04
CA ILE A 183 -11.61 -17.84 -20.27
C ILE A 183 -11.11 -18.33 -18.92
N GLY A 184 -9.89 -17.93 -18.57
CA GLY A 184 -9.21 -18.30 -17.34
C GLY A 184 -8.80 -17.08 -16.52
N ALA A 185 -8.70 -17.26 -15.20
CA ALA A 185 -8.14 -16.27 -14.29
C ALA A 185 -7.36 -16.96 -13.16
N GLU A 186 -6.21 -16.40 -12.79
CA GLU A 186 -5.47 -16.72 -11.57
C GLU A 186 -5.51 -15.49 -10.67
N LEU A 187 -5.82 -15.66 -9.37
CA LEU A 187 -6.01 -14.55 -8.44
C LEU A 187 -4.99 -14.60 -7.31
N GLY A 188 -4.14 -13.57 -7.23
CA GLY A 188 -3.26 -13.34 -6.08
C GLY A 188 -3.91 -12.44 -5.02
N ARG A 189 -3.21 -12.24 -3.90
CA ARG A 189 -3.73 -11.50 -2.74
C ARG A 189 -3.56 -9.99 -2.85
N GLY A 190 -2.42 -9.53 -3.36
CA GLY A 190 -2.12 -8.11 -3.49
C GLY A 190 -2.35 -7.32 -2.20
N TYR A 191 -2.86 -6.10 -2.33
CA TYR A 191 -3.28 -5.26 -1.20
C TYR A 191 -4.69 -5.60 -0.66
N TYR A 192 -5.49 -6.39 -1.36
CA TYR A 192 -6.86 -6.70 -0.94
C TYR A 192 -6.92 -7.82 0.11
N SER A 193 -6.06 -8.81 -0.01
CA SER A 193 -6.15 -10.06 0.77
C SER A 193 -4.86 -10.39 1.53
N PHE A 194 -4.02 -9.41 1.83
CA PHE A 194 -2.77 -9.69 2.53
C PHE A 194 -3.00 -10.13 3.99
N HIS A 195 -2.14 -11.00 4.46
CA HIS A 195 -2.29 -11.69 5.74
C HIS A 195 -1.50 -11.05 6.88
N LYS A 196 -0.34 -10.51 6.59
CA LYS A 196 0.57 -9.93 7.58
C LYS A 196 1.31 -8.81 6.88
N ASP A 197 1.01 -7.59 7.26
CA ASP A 197 1.93 -6.50 7.05
C ASP A 197 2.93 -6.45 8.21
N TRP A 198 3.97 -5.65 8.04
CA TRP A 198 5.02 -5.50 9.04
C TRP A 198 4.56 -4.78 10.32
N ILE A 199 3.42 -4.09 10.32
CA ILE A 199 2.86 -3.36 11.47
C ILE A 199 1.48 -3.87 11.93
N GLY A 200 0.89 -4.87 11.28
CA GLY A 200 -0.43 -5.42 11.66
C GLY A 200 -1.61 -4.47 11.54
N ILE A 201 -1.42 -3.29 10.94
CA ILE A 201 -2.39 -2.18 10.96
C ILE A 201 -3.45 -2.30 9.87
N MET A 202 -3.12 -2.93 8.75
CA MET A 202 -3.95 -2.90 7.55
C MET A 202 -4.16 -4.31 7.01
N ALA A 203 -5.05 -5.04 7.63
CA ALA A 203 -5.49 -6.30 7.08
C ALA A 203 -6.94 -6.18 6.64
N GLU A 204 -7.19 -5.88 5.38
CA GLU A 204 -8.42 -6.36 4.78
C GLU A 204 -8.22 -7.84 4.52
N GLN A 205 -8.74 -8.66 5.44
CA GLN A 205 -8.61 -10.11 5.38
C GLN A 205 -9.83 -10.69 4.67
N ASP A 206 -9.94 -10.45 3.38
CA ASP A 206 -10.91 -11.13 2.55
C ASP A 206 -10.19 -12.03 1.52
N GLU A 207 -10.92 -12.99 0.96
CA GLU A 207 -10.37 -13.85 -0.09
C GLU A 207 -10.33 -13.09 -1.42
N PRO A 208 -9.36 -13.35 -2.32
CA PRO A 208 -9.37 -12.81 -3.68
C PRO A 208 -10.70 -13.09 -4.38
N LYS A 209 -11.16 -12.14 -5.19
CA LYS A 209 -12.47 -12.21 -5.87
C LYS A 209 -12.34 -11.82 -7.33
N LEU A 210 -13.13 -12.44 -8.18
CA LEU A 210 -13.28 -12.10 -9.58
C LEU A 210 -14.66 -11.51 -9.85
N PHE A 211 -14.69 -10.36 -10.49
CA PHE A 211 -15.86 -9.81 -11.16
C PHE A 211 -15.50 -9.58 -12.63
N LEU A 212 -16.26 -10.21 -13.55
CA LEU A 212 -15.92 -10.22 -14.97
C LEU A 212 -17.20 -10.19 -15.81
N GLU A 213 -17.19 -9.40 -16.88
CA GLU A 213 -18.15 -9.45 -17.97
C GLU A 213 -17.43 -9.34 -19.31
N LEU A 214 -17.60 -10.35 -20.17
CA LEU A 214 -17.12 -10.37 -21.54
C LEU A 214 -18.32 -10.13 -22.47
N LYS A 215 -18.34 -8.99 -23.16
CA LYS A 215 -19.34 -8.64 -24.18
C LYS A 215 -18.79 -8.89 -25.58
N ILE A 216 -19.54 -9.65 -26.37
CA ILE A 216 -19.14 -10.12 -27.70
C ILE A 216 -20.20 -9.71 -28.70
N TRP A 217 -19.85 -8.89 -29.67
CA TRP A 217 -20.70 -8.54 -30.80
C TRP A 217 -20.33 -9.42 -31.98
N MET A 218 -21.28 -10.21 -32.44
CA MET A 218 -21.14 -11.12 -33.57
C MET A 218 -21.32 -10.38 -34.89
N ALA A 219 -20.80 -10.95 -35.99
CA ALA A 219 -20.90 -10.31 -37.30
C ALA A 219 -22.34 -10.29 -37.88
N ASP A 220 -23.23 -11.09 -37.36
CA ASP A 220 -24.67 -11.10 -37.70
C ASP A 220 -25.49 -10.04 -36.91
N GLY A 221 -24.83 -9.29 -36.00
CA GLY A 221 -25.45 -8.29 -35.15
C GLY A 221 -25.90 -8.77 -33.78
N CYS A 222 -25.81 -10.07 -33.49
CA CYS A 222 -26.12 -10.62 -32.17
C CYS A 222 -25.09 -10.14 -31.12
N CYS A 223 -25.51 -10.04 -29.86
CA CYS A 223 -24.64 -9.75 -28.71
C CYS A 223 -24.69 -10.92 -27.73
N VAL A 224 -23.53 -11.49 -27.44
CA VAL A 224 -23.35 -12.56 -26.44
C VAL A 224 -22.64 -11.96 -25.22
N SER A 225 -23.07 -12.34 -24.01
CA SER A 225 -22.41 -11.97 -22.77
C SER A 225 -22.01 -13.21 -21.99
N VAL A 226 -20.74 -13.25 -21.57
CA VAL A 226 -20.19 -14.24 -20.66
C VAL A 226 -19.75 -13.53 -19.39
N ALA A 227 -20.35 -13.87 -18.26
CA ALA A 227 -20.06 -13.22 -16.98
C ALA A 227 -19.51 -14.21 -15.95
N SER A 228 -18.80 -13.69 -14.94
CA SER A 228 -18.49 -14.48 -13.75
C SER A 228 -19.77 -14.85 -13.02
N GLY A 229 -19.91 -16.12 -12.63
CA GLY A 229 -21.13 -16.65 -12.05
C GLY A 229 -20.92 -18.07 -11.50
N ALA A 230 -22.00 -18.68 -10.98
CA ALA A 230 -21.97 -20.00 -10.35
C ALA A 230 -21.59 -21.15 -11.28
N ASP A 231 -21.59 -20.93 -12.58
CA ASP A 231 -21.23 -21.88 -13.62
C ASP A 231 -19.73 -21.90 -13.97
N TRP A 232 -18.94 -21.15 -13.23
CA TRP A 232 -17.47 -21.21 -13.27
C TRP A 232 -16.96 -22.35 -12.37
N LYS A 233 -15.76 -22.83 -12.70
CA LYS A 233 -15.05 -23.81 -11.90
C LYS A 233 -13.74 -23.25 -11.37
N THR A 234 -13.27 -23.80 -10.24
CA THR A 234 -12.05 -23.39 -9.56
C THR A 234 -11.27 -24.56 -9.01
N THR A 235 -9.96 -24.40 -8.91
CA THR A 235 -9.05 -25.29 -8.20
C THR A 235 -7.91 -24.50 -7.56
N ASP A 236 -7.14 -25.14 -6.68
CA ASP A 236 -5.90 -24.59 -6.16
C ASP A 236 -4.86 -24.48 -7.28
N GLY A 237 -4.22 -23.31 -7.40
CA GLY A 237 -3.19 -23.08 -8.40
C GLY A 237 -1.79 -23.45 -7.95
N PRO A 238 -0.80 -23.38 -8.86
CA PRO A 238 0.60 -23.64 -8.56
C PRO A 238 1.28 -22.56 -7.71
N THR A 239 0.73 -21.35 -7.64
CA THR A 239 1.15 -20.31 -6.70
C THR A 239 0.61 -20.68 -5.31
N VAL A 240 1.41 -21.45 -4.55
CA VAL A 240 0.98 -22.03 -3.26
C VAL A 240 0.89 -21.00 -2.14
N ASP A 241 1.59 -19.88 -2.30
CA ASP A 241 1.48 -18.70 -1.43
C ASP A 241 1.98 -17.47 -2.18
N ASP A 242 1.39 -16.31 -1.90
CA ASP A 242 1.80 -15.02 -2.43
C ASP A 242 1.64 -13.93 -1.38
N ASN A 243 2.56 -12.97 -1.38
CA ASN A 243 2.48 -11.83 -0.50
C ASN A 243 3.32 -10.68 -1.09
N ILE A 244 2.76 -9.49 -1.13
CA ILE A 244 3.41 -8.32 -1.73
C ILE A 244 4.74 -7.94 -1.06
N TRP A 245 4.94 -8.30 0.22
CA TRP A 245 6.18 -8.04 0.97
C TRP A 245 7.15 -9.22 0.94
N TYR A 246 6.62 -10.46 1.04
CA TYR A 246 7.44 -11.65 1.17
C TYR A 246 7.85 -12.24 -0.17
N GLY A 247 6.97 -12.20 -1.16
CA GLY A 247 7.20 -12.77 -2.48
C GLY A 247 6.21 -13.87 -2.82
N ASP A 248 6.47 -14.55 -3.94
CA ASP A 248 5.65 -15.64 -4.47
C ASP A 248 6.32 -16.99 -4.20
N LYS A 249 5.52 -17.98 -3.77
CA LYS A 249 5.95 -19.38 -3.65
C LYS A 249 5.21 -20.20 -4.69
N TYR A 250 5.93 -20.74 -5.65
CA TYR A 250 5.37 -21.45 -6.81
C TYR A 250 5.89 -22.89 -6.88
N ASP A 251 4.98 -23.85 -7.04
CA ASP A 251 5.32 -25.24 -7.27
C ASP A 251 4.86 -25.63 -8.68
N ALA A 252 5.80 -25.69 -9.62
CA ALA A 252 5.50 -25.98 -11.03
C ALA A 252 4.89 -27.36 -11.25
N ARG A 253 5.10 -28.31 -10.33
CA ARG A 253 4.52 -29.66 -10.40
C ARG A 253 3.00 -29.67 -10.23
N LEU A 254 2.43 -28.59 -9.66
CA LEU A 254 1.00 -28.44 -9.41
C LEU A 254 0.26 -27.74 -10.56
N LEU A 255 0.96 -27.29 -11.60
CA LEU A 255 0.33 -26.61 -12.74
C LEU A 255 -0.54 -27.61 -13.54
N PRO A 256 -1.86 -27.41 -13.65
CA PRO A 256 -2.70 -28.22 -14.53
C PRO A 256 -2.47 -27.79 -15.98
N HIS A 257 -1.58 -28.48 -16.69
CA HIS A 257 -1.22 -28.09 -18.06
C HIS A 257 -2.43 -28.05 -18.99
N GLY A 258 -2.60 -26.95 -19.71
CA GLY A 258 -3.71 -26.75 -20.67
C GLY A 258 -5.03 -26.31 -20.01
N TRP A 259 -5.04 -25.98 -18.73
CA TRP A 259 -6.26 -25.57 -18.02
C TRP A 259 -6.92 -24.31 -18.64
N GLU A 260 -6.17 -23.50 -19.34
CA GLU A 260 -6.61 -22.28 -20.02
C GLU A 260 -7.20 -22.54 -21.42
N LEU A 261 -7.20 -23.81 -21.86
CA LEU A 261 -7.64 -24.19 -23.20
C LEU A 261 -9.02 -24.84 -23.17
N PRO A 262 -9.82 -24.70 -24.24
CA PRO A 262 -11.06 -25.46 -24.41
C PRO A 262 -10.79 -26.97 -24.49
N GLY A 263 -11.72 -27.77 -23.91
CA GLY A 263 -11.64 -29.22 -23.88
C GLY A 263 -10.74 -29.78 -22.77
N PHE A 264 -10.25 -28.96 -21.86
CA PHE A 264 -9.56 -29.42 -20.66
C PHE A 264 -10.54 -30.16 -19.74
N ASP A 265 -10.15 -31.32 -19.20
CA ASP A 265 -10.98 -32.03 -18.23
C ASP A 265 -10.95 -31.38 -16.85
N ASP A 266 -11.94 -30.57 -16.59
CA ASP A 266 -12.16 -29.92 -15.31
C ASP A 266 -13.23 -30.60 -14.43
N SER A 267 -13.52 -31.88 -14.68
CA SER A 267 -14.52 -32.65 -13.93
C SER A 267 -14.20 -32.74 -12.43
N ALA A 268 -12.91 -32.75 -12.06
CA ALA A 268 -12.44 -32.79 -10.69
C ALA A 268 -12.38 -31.40 -10.02
N TRP A 269 -12.65 -30.30 -10.75
CA TRP A 269 -12.64 -28.95 -10.19
C TRP A 269 -13.91 -28.66 -9.41
N TRP A 270 -13.81 -27.80 -8.42
CA TRP A 270 -14.95 -27.38 -7.61
C TRP A 270 -15.76 -26.28 -8.31
N PRO A 271 -17.07 -26.20 -8.05
CA PRO A 271 -17.83 -25.00 -8.39
C PRO A 271 -17.29 -23.80 -7.60
N VAL A 272 -17.28 -22.62 -8.22
CA VAL A 272 -16.92 -21.38 -7.53
C VAL A 272 -17.94 -21.01 -6.45
N ARG A 273 -17.50 -20.25 -5.45
CA ARG A 273 -18.39 -19.63 -4.46
C ARG A 273 -18.75 -18.21 -4.89
N ILE A 274 -20.03 -17.89 -4.82
CA ILE A 274 -20.48 -16.51 -4.99
C ILE A 274 -20.22 -15.76 -3.67
N MET A 275 -19.41 -14.72 -3.76
CA MET A 275 -18.98 -13.94 -2.60
C MET A 275 -19.61 -12.55 -2.62
N ARG A 276 -19.79 -11.95 -1.43
CA ARG A 276 -20.20 -10.56 -1.31
C ARG A 276 -19.10 -9.63 -1.81
N ALA A 277 -19.49 -8.60 -2.55
CA ALA A 277 -18.58 -7.52 -2.93
C ALA A 277 -18.15 -6.69 -1.71
N PRO A 278 -17.01 -5.98 -1.75
CA PRO A 278 -16.55 -5.15 -0.64
C PRO A 278 -17.40 -3.90 -0.38
N GLY A 279 -18.37 -3.60 -1.24
CA GLY A 279 -19.32 -2.50 -1.09
C GLY A 279 -18.97 -1.23 -1.85
N GLY A 280 -17.76 -1.10 -2.38
CA GLY A 280 -17.35 0.06 -3.17
C GLY A 280 -18.02 0.13 -4.54
N THR A 281 -18.12 1.35 -5.08
CA THR A 281 -18.61 1.60 -6.43
C THR A 281 -17.58 1.13 -7.46
N LEU A 282 -18.03 0.40 -8.48
CA LEU A 282 -17.20 0.02 -9.63
C LEU A 282 -16.88 1.25 -10.48
N HIS A 283 -15.60 1.46 -10.75
CA HIS A 283 -15.09 2.57 -11.55
C HIS A 283 -14.07 2.06 -12.57
N ALA A 284 -14.07 2.61 -13.78
CA ALA A 284 -13.06 2.27 -14.76
C ALA A 284 -11.67 2.73 -14.28
N ALA A 285 -10.65 1.90 -14.45
CA ALA A 285 -9.27 2.28 -14.20
C ALA A 285 -8.84 3.40 -15.17
N GLU A 286 -8.29 4.47 -14.63
CA GLU A 286 -7.94 5.69 -15.38
C GLU A 286 -6.43 5.95 -15.41
N LEU A 287 -5.66 5.31 -14.52
CA LEU A 287 -4.22 5.51 -14.50
C LEU A 287 -3.50 4.60 -15.50
N PRO A 288 -2.29 5.01 -15.95
CA PRO A 288 -1.47 4.15 -16.80
C PRO A 288 -1.22 2.81 -16.11
N PRO A 289 -1.34 1.68 -16.83
CA PRO A 289 -1.11 0.36 -16.24
C PRO A 289 0.34 0.18 -15.79
N ILE A 290 0.56 -0.73 -14.86
CA ILE A 290 1.91 -1.19 -14.53
C ILE A 290 2.36 -2.13 -15.64
N ARG A 291 3.53 -1.84 -16.26
CA ARG A 291 4.12 -2.65 -17.34
C ARG A 291 5.60 -2.87 -17.14
N VAL A 292 6.09 -3.98 -17.70
CA VAL A 292 7.54 -4.17 -17.85
C VAL A 292 8.07 -3.12 -18.83
N THR A 293 8.90 -2.23 -18.33
CA THR A 293 9.47 -1.11 -19.09
C THR A 293 10.91 -1.39 -19.51
N GLU A 294 11.60 -2.31 -18.83
CA GLU A 294 12.98 -2.64 -19.11
C GLU A 294 13.30 -4.10 -18.76
N ALA A 295 14.13 -4.74 -19.60
CA ALA A 295 14.67 -6.08 -19.35
C ALA A 295 16.19 -5.95 -19.15
N LEU A 296 16.67 -6.29 -17.96
CA LEU A 296 18.06 -6.15 -17.52
C LEU A 296 18.77 -7.48 -17.56
N GLN A 297 19.96 -7.51 -18.15
CA GLN A 297 20.87 -8.65 -18.05
C GLN A 297 21.84 -8.43 -16.88
N PRO A 298 22.25 -9.49 -16.16
CA PRO A 298 23.27 -9.35 -15.12
C PRO A 298 24.57 -8.84 -15.71
N VAL A 299 25.15 -7.84 -15.09
CA VAL A 299 26.49 -7.31 -15.45
C VAL A 299 27.62 -8.10 -14.79
N ARG A 300 27.27 -8.85 -13.73
CA ARG A 300 28.23 -9.69 -12.98
C ARG A 300 27.50 -10.80 -12.25
N VAL A 301 28.15 -11.97 -12.15
CA VAL A 301 27.73 -13.09 -11.30
C VAL A 301 28.86 -13.40 -10.31
N THR A 302 28.51 -13.64 -9.06
CA THR A 302 29.44 -14.07 -8.01
C THR A 302 28.96 -15.33 -7.30
N VAL A 303 29.89 -16.08 -6.71
CA VAL A 303 29.67 -17.39 -6.10
C VAL A 303 30.09 -17.35 -4.62
N PRO A 304 29.28 -16.77 -3.72
CA PRO A 304 29.62 -16.71 -2.29
C PRO A 304 29.50 -18.06 -1.54
N GLY A 305 29.01 -19.11 -2.19
CA GLY A 305 28.89 -20.46 -1.62
C GLY A 305 28.60 -21.52 -2.68
N GLU A 306 28.72 -22.79 -2.32
CA GLU A 306 28.64 -23.93 -3.27
C GLU A 306 27.36 -23.89 -4.12
N LYS A 307 26.19 -23.70 -3.50
CA LYS A 307 24.90 -23.63 -4.19
C LYS A 307 24.28 -22.24 -4.14
N ILE A 308 25.12 -21.20 -4.19
CA ILE A 308 24.70 -19.82 -4.11
C ILE A 308 25.28 -19.03 -5.28
N ARG A 309 24.42 -18.35 -6.01
CA ARG A 309 24.79 -17.40 -7.10
C ARG A 309 24.18 -16.05 -6.79
N VAL A 310 24.95 -14.99 -6.94
CA VAL A 310 24.46 -13.62 -6.80
C VAL A 310 24.66 -12.88 -8.11
N TYR A 311 23.56 -12.45 -8.69
CA TYR A 311 23.49 -11.74 -9.96
C TYR A 311 23.36 -10.24 -9.68
N ASP A 312 24.31 -9.43 -10.18
CA ASP A 312 24.28 -7.96 -10.12
C ASP A 312 23.71 -7.40 -11.42
N PHE A 313 22.63 -6.65 -11.35
CA PHE A 313 21.99 -5.99 -12.51
C PHE A 313 22.50 -4.56 -12.75
N GLY A 314 23.52 -4.11 -12.01
CA GLY A 314 24.23 -2.85 -12.23
C GLY A 314 23.54 -1.62 -11.69
N LYS A 315 22.22 -1.64 -11.49
CA LYS A 315 21.44 -0.53 -10.94
C LYS A 315 20.31 -1.01 -10.04
N VAL A 316 19.87 -0.15 -9.14
CA VAL A 316 18.65 -0.40 -8.34
C VAL A 316 17.42 -0.22 -9.23
N THR A 317 16.50 -1.17 -9.16
CA THR A 317 15.23 -1.15 -9.89
C THR A 317 14.12 -1.81 -9.08
N THR A 318 12.89 -1.69 -9.56
CA THR A 318 11.72 -2.37 -8.99
C THR A 318 11.10 -3.30 -10.01
N GLY A 319 10.78 -4.52 -9.55
CA GLY A 319 10.22 -5.54 -10.42
C GLY A 319 10.44 -6.94 -9.87
N TRP A 320 10.79 -7.87 -10.75
CA TRP A 320 11.15 -9.25 -10.41
C TRP A 320 12.18 -9.83 -11.39
N ALA A 321 12.65 -11.03 -11.12
CA ALA A 321 13.50 -11.78 -12.03
C ALA A 321 12.68 -12.85 -12.77
N GLU A 322 12.84 -12.92 -14.09
CA GLU A 322 12.51 -14.09 -14.88
C GLU A 322 13.66 -15.08 -14.79
N ILE A 323 13.35 -16.35 -14.50
CA ILE A 323 14.34 -17.44 -14.52
C ILE A 323 14.06 -18.42 -15.67
N ARG A 324 15.16 -19.01 -16.16
CA ARG A 324 15.14 -20.14 -17.09
C ARG A 324 16.04 -21.23 -16.53
N VAL A 325 15.45 -22.38 -16.27
CA VAL A 325 16.12 -23.48 -15.58
C VAL A 325 15.79 -24.80 -16.24
N SER A 326 16.74 -25.77 -16.12
CA SER A 326 16.53 -27.14 -16.57
C SER A 326 17.02 -28.07 -15.44
N GLU A 327 16.13 -28.35 -14.49
CA GLU A 327 16.44 -29.04 -13.26
C GLU A 327 15.54 -30.27 -13.08
N LYS A 328 15.94 -31.13 -12.13
CA LYS A 328 15.12 -32.29 -11.77
C LYS A 328 13.83 -31.87 -11.08
N PRO A 329 12.73 -32.64 -11.24
CA PRO A 329 11.50 -32.40 -10.49
C PRO A 329 11.75 -32.32 -8.99
N GLY A 330 11.17 -31.30 -8.34
CA GLY A 330 11.34 -31.06 -6.91
C GLY A 330 12.59 -30.23 -6.53
N THR A 331 13.48 -29.88 -7.47
CA THR A 331 14.56 -28.94 -7.20
C THR A 331 13.97 -27.61 -6.77
N ARG A 332 14.41 -27.10 -5.59
CA ARG A 332 13.89 -25.89 -4.98
C ARG A 332 14.89 -24.75 -5.15
N LEU A 333 14.47 -23.72 -5.85
CA LEU A 333 15.21 -22.46 -5.99
C LEU A 333 14.62 -21.43 -5.04
N LYS A 334 15.50 -20.72 -4.31
CA LYS A 334 15.16 -19.57 -3.49
C LYS A 334 15.83 -18.34 -4.09
N LEU A 335 15.03 -17.35 -4.48
CA LEU A 335 15.49 -16.07 -5.01
C LEU A 335 15.28 -14.99 -3.95
N THR A 336 16.37 -14.40 -3.46
CA THR A 336 16.32 -13.29 -2.50
C THR A 336 16.81 -12.03 -3.18
N TYR A 337 16.01 -10.97 -3.10
CA TYR A 337 16.27 -9.70 -3.78
C TYR A 337 16.74 -8.64 -2.79
N GLY A 338 17.72 -7.82 -3.18
CA GLY A 338 18.20 -6.74 -2.33
C GLY A 338 19.02 -5.69 -3.06
N GLU A 339 19.21 -4.56 -2.41
CA GLU A 339 19.92 -3.42 -2.97
C GLU A 339 21.42 -3.39 -2.62
N LYS A 340 21.82 -4.17 -1.60
CA LYS A 340 23.19 -4.20 -1.07
C LYS A 340 23.65 -5.63 -0.83
N LEU A 341 24.96 -5.78 -0.70
CA LEU A 341 25.62 -7.03 -0.31
C LEU A 341 26.24 -6.90 1.08
N LEU A 342 26.24 -8.01 1.83
CA LEU A 342 27.04 -8.22 3.02
C LEU A 342 28.52 -8.40 2.63
N GLU A 343 29.43 -8.31 3.61
CA GLU A 343 30.86 -8.54 3.41
C GLU A 343 31.20 -9.92 2.83
N ASN A 344 30.37 -10.92 3.12
CA ASN A 344 30.50 -12.27 2.57
C ASN A 344 29.97 -12.42 1.14
N GLY A 345 29.53 -11.34 0.51
CA GLY A 345 29.03 -11.29 -0.87
C GLY A 345 27.58 -11.76 -1.05
N ARG A 346 26.86 -12.10 0.01
CA ARG A 346 25.44 -12.44 -0.02
C ARG A 346 24.55 -11.19 0.01
N VAL A 347 23.32 -11.32 -0.43
CA VAL A 347 22.35 -10.23 -0.40
C VAL A 347 22.02 -9.83 1.03
N ASP A 348 22.14 -8.53 1.31
CA ASP A 348 21.81 -7.95 2.63
C ASP A 348 20.31 -7.63 2.72
N MET A 349 19.57 -8.49 3.42
CA MET A 349 18.18 -8.26 3.78
C MET A 349 18.01 -7.81 5.24
N GLN A 350 19.04 -7.96 6.08
CA GLN A 350 18.93 -7.71 7.53
C GLN A 350 19.02 -6.22 7.87
N THR A 351 19.88 -5.48 7.17
CA THR A 351 20.15 -4.07 7.51
C THR A 351 18.95 -3.18 7.32
N LYS A 352 18.07 -3.48 6.36
CA LYS A 352 16.84 -2.69 6.12
C LYS A 352 15.59 -3.32 6.74
N CYS A 353 15.47 -4.63 6.66
CA CYS A 353 14.30 -5.35 7.16
C CYS A 353 14.41 -5.74 8.65
N GLY A 354 15.58 -5.63 9.26
CA GLY A 354 15.78 -5.96 10.68
C GLY A 354 15.11 -5.00 11.66
N ILE A 355 14.76 -3.79 11.22
CA ILE A 355 13.97 -2.81 12.00
C ILE A 355 12.49 -3.26 12.02
N TYR A 356 12.06 -3.96 10.98
CA TYR A 356 10.70 -4.44 10.80
C TYR A 356 10.69 -5.94 11.10
N GLN A 357 9.90 -6.36 12.07
CA GLN A 357 9.76 -7.75 12.45
C GLN A 357 8.97 -8.52 11.38
N PHE A 358 9.62 -8.83 10.26
CA PHE A 358 9.03 -9.72 9.27
C PHE A 358 8.93 -11.14 9.83
N TRP A 359 7.78 -11.76 9.67
CA TRP A 359 7.52 -13.13 10.11
C TRP A 359 8.18 -14.18 9.21
N GLU A 360 8.51 -13.81 7.98
CA GLU A 360 9.18 -14.62 6.96
C GLU A 360 10.25 -13.77 6.26
N PRO A 361 11.21 -14.39 5.55
CA PRO A 361 12.18 -13.63 4.75
C PRO A 361 11.49 -12.75 3.72
N ALA A 362 11.61 -11.42 3.87
CA ALA A 362 11.07 -10.46 2.93
C ALA A 362 11.74 -10.57 1.57
N GLN A 363 11.08 -10.04 0.52
CA GLN A 363 11.60 -10.00 -0.85
C GLN A 363 12.20 -11.33 -1.32
N THR A 364 11.48 -12.45 -1.11
CA THR A 364 12.01 -13.79 -1.38
C THR A 364 11.00 -14.62 -2.15
N ASP A 365 11.34 -15.01 -3.36
CA ASP A 365 10.55 -15.96 -4.15
C ASP A 365 11.06 -17.38 -3.97
N ILE A 366 10.16 -18.34 -4.08
CA ILE A 366 10.48 -19.75 -4.07
C ILE A 366 9.88 -20.39 -5.32
N TYR A 367 10.71 -21.10 -6.07
CA TYR A 367 10.30 -21.87 -7.22
C TYR A 367 10.67 -23.34 -7.04
N ILE A 368 9.72 -24.25 -7.24
CA ILE A 368 9.94 -25.70 -7.22
C ILE A 368 9.74 -26.23 -8.63
N CYS A 369 10.81 -26.79 -9.20
CA CYS A 369 10.85 -27.27 -10.57
C CYS A 369 9.95 -28.48 -10.79
N SER A 370 9.28 -28.57 -11.94
CA SER A 370 8.54 -29.74 -12.42
C SER A 370 9.40 -30.69 -13.23
N GLY A 371 10.54 -30.22 -13.74
CA GLY A 371 11.49 -30.96 -14.57
C GLY A 371 11.41 -30.56 -16.05
N GLY A 372 12.57 -30.57 -16.72
CA GLY A 372 12.70 -30.11 -18.11
C GLY A 372 13.09 -28.63 -18.19
N ASP A 373 12.94 -28.03 -19.38
CA ASP A 373 13.23 -26.62 -19.62
C ASP A 373 12.05 -25.77 -19.16
N GLU A 374 12.28 -24.95 -18.14
CA GLU A 374 11.25 -24.15 -17.50
C GLU A 374 11.60 -22.66 -17.55
N ARG A 375 10.58 -21.84 -17.75
CA ARG A 375 10.65 -20.38 -17.66
C ARG A 375 9.58 -19.91 -16.70
N TRP A 376 9.97 -19.09 -15.73
CA TRP A 376 9.05 -18.60 -14.72
C TRP A 376 9.32 -17.17 -14.31
N THR A 377 8.25 -16.44 -13.99
CA THR A 377 8.25 -15.14 -13.31
C THR A 377 7.26 -15.17 -12.15
N PRO A 378 7.52 -14.47 -11.04
CA PRO A 378 6.49 -14.13 -10.07
C PRO A 378 5.33 -13.40 -10.73
N LYS A 379 4.15 -13.37 -10.07
CA LYS A 379 2.96 -12.73 -10.62
C LYS A 379 2.31 -11.72 -9.68
N PHE A 380 2.44 -11.93 -8.36
CA PHE A 380 1.61 -11.25 -7.36
C PHE A 380 2.37 -10.43 -6.32
N SER A 381 3.67 -10.24 -6.53
CA SER A 381 4.53 -9.44 -5.68
C SER A 381 5.56 -8.67 -6.51
N TYR A 382 6.14 -7.60 -5.97
CA TYR A 382 7.25 -6.89 -6.58
C TYR A 382 8.36 -6.65 -5.56
N LYS A 383 9.58 -6.40 -6.02
CA LYS A 383 10.77 -6.26 -5.19
C LYS A 383 11.59 -5.06 -5.65
N GLY A 384 12.19 -4.35 -4.68
CA GLY A 384 13.23 -3.37 -4.96
C GLY A 384 14.60 -4.05 -4.87
N TYR A 385 15.40 -4.00 -5.93
CA TYR A 385 16.66 -4.73 -5.96
C TYR A 385 17.68 -4.17 -6.97
N ARG A 386 18.93 -4.47 -6.70
CA ARG A 386 20.04 -4.48 -7.65
C ARG A 386 20.61 -5.89 -7.80
N TYR A 387 20.54 -6.66 -6.71
CA TYR A 387 21.10 -8.00 -6.64
C TYR A 387 20.00 -9.03 -6.47
N VAL A 388 20.14 -10.18 -7.12
CA VAL A 388 19.32 -11.36 -6.89
C VAL A 388 20.23 -12.52 -6.50
N GLU A 389 20.04 -13.03 -5.27
CA GLU A 389 20.69 -14.23 -4.78
C GLU A 389 19.84 -15.43 -5.10
N VAL A 390 20.37 -16.38 -5.83
CA VAL A 390 19.74 -17.67 -6.13
C VAL A 390 20.42 -18.75 -5.32
N VAL A 391 19.64 -19.48 -4.53
CA VAL A 391 20.10 -20.63 -3.74
C VAL A 391 19.37 -21.87 -4.21
N GLY A 392 20.10 -22.97 -4.42
CA GLY A 392 19.53 -24.29 -4.76
C GLY A 392 20.28 -25.04 -5.87
N VAL A 393 21.06 -24.35 -6.68
CA VAL A 393 21.84 -24.93 -7.80
C VAL A 393 23.33 -24.55 -7.71
N ASP A 394 24.19 -25.39 -8.27
CA ASP A 394 25.65 -25.22 -8.24
C ASP A 394 26.22 -24.63 -9.54
N HIS A 395 25.38 -24.27 -10.47
CA HIS A 395 25.72 -23.64 -11.76
C HIS A 395 24.93 -22.32 -11.95
N GLU A 396 25.29 -21.57 -12.97
CA GLU A 396 24.54 -20.38 -13.38
C GLU A 396 23.27 -20.79 -14.12
N ILE A 397 22.16 -20.08 -13.83
CA ILE A 397 20.89 -20.22 -14.52
C ILE A 397 20.64 -19.02 -15.43
N GLY A 398 19.78 -19.18 -16.43
CA GLY A 398 19.27 -18.04 -17.18
C GLY A 398 18.43 -17.13 -16.25
N ILE A 399 18.80 -15.84 -16.18
CA ILE A 399 18.05 -14.89 -15.35
C ILE A 399 18.01 -13.52 -16.03
N THR A 400 16.83 -12.90 -16.02
CA THR A 400 16.63 -11.54 -16.58
C THR A 400 15.85 -10.72 -15.54
N GLY A 401 16.39 -9.57 -15.16
CA GLY A 401 15.66 -8.62 -14.32
C GLY A 401 14.61 -7.90 -15.17
N LEU A 402 13.35 -7.97 -14.76
CA LEU A 402 12.25 -7.26 -15.41
C LEU A 402 11.83 -6.10 -14.53
N ALA A 403 12.18 -4.88 -14.98
CA ALA A 403 11.79 -3.65 -14.29
C ALA A 403 10.40 -3.20 -14.74
N PHE A 404 9.56 -2.78 -13.79
CA PHE A 404 8.23 -2.28 -14.09
C PHE A 404 7.74 -1.24 -13.08
N HIS A 405 6.86 -0.38 -13.54
CA HIS A 405 6.17 0.67 -12.80
C HIS A 405 4.91 1.07 -13.58
N ASN A 406 4.08 1.96 -13.04
CA ASN A 406 3.04 2.58 -13.86
C ASN A 406 3.71 3.23 -15.09
N ASP A 407 3.19 2.95 -16.28
CA ASP A 407 3.75 3.38 -17.58
C ASP A 407 3.50 4.89 -17.81
N ILE A 408 4.16 5.70 -16.97
CA ILE A 408 4.03 7.15 -16.95
C ILE A 408 5.11 7.75 -17.84
N ARG A 409 4.68 8.53 -18.81
CA ARG A 409 5.56 9.17 -19.78
C ARG A 409 6.39 10.28 -19.14
N GLN A 410 7.69 10.30 -19.42
CA GLN A 410 8.56 11.43 -19.09
C GLN A 410 8.25 12.62 -20.01
N THR A 411 8.05 13.80 -19.44
CA THR A 411 7.68 15.03 -20.15
C THR A 411 8.79 16.09 -20.15
N GLY A 412 9.70 16.00 -19.18
CA GLY A 412 10.80 16.93 -19.00
C GLY A 412 12.16 16.31 -19.29
N THR A 413 13.09 17.13 -19.78
CA THR A 413 14.51 16.80 -19.89
C THR A 413 15.31 17.93 -19.29
N PHE A 414 16.44 17.59 -18.64
CA PHE A 414 17.33 18.58 -18.04
C PHE A 414 18.77 18.29 -18.43
N SER A 415 19.50 19.35 -18.81
CA SER A 415 20.92 19.29 -19.06
C SER A 415 21.54 20.65 -18.76
N CYS A 416 22.67 20.65 -18.09
CA CYS A 416 23.45 21.86 -17.81
C CYS A 416 24.96 21.57 -17.86
N SER A 417 25.78 22.64 -17.75
CA SER A 417 27.23 22.53 -17.77
C SER A 417 27.85 21.86 -16.55
N ASN A 418 27.11 21.73 -15.43
CA ASN A 418 27.60 21.03 -14.25
C ASN A 418 27.18 19.57 -14.30
N PRO A 419 28.13 18.62 -14.45
CA PRO A 419 27.80 17.19 -14.57
C PRO A 419 27.13 16.61 -13.31
N LEU A 420 27.40 17.17 -12.13
CA LEU A 420 26.77 16.70 -10.89
C LEU A 420 25.25 16.91 -10.91
N PHE A 421 24.78 18.08 -11.40
CA PHE A 421 23.34 18.33 -11.50
C PHE A 421 22.66 17.42 -12.53
N ASN A 422 23.36 17.10 -13.65
CA ASN A 422 22.85 16.14 -14.61
C ASN A 422 22.70 14.75 -13.98
N GLN A 423 23.71 14.29 -13.22
CA GLN A 423 23.67 13.01 -12.51
C GLN A 423 22.55 12.98 -11.45
N ILE A 424 22.35 14.06 -10.70
CA ILE A 424 21.25 14.15 -9.74
C ILE A 424 19.90 13.98 -10.45
N HIS A 425 19.69 14.69 -11.57
CA HIS A 425 18.46 14.58 -12.35
C HIS A 425 18.25 13.14 -12.90
N GLU A 426 19.31 12.51 -13.41
CA GLU A 426 19.30 11.13 -13.92
C GLU A 426 18.91 10.10 -12.83
N LEU A 427 19.22 10.37 -11.56
CA LEU A 427 18.86 9.49 -10.43
C LEU A 427 17.42 9.70 -9.95
N VAL A 428 16.91 10.93 -10.02
CA VAL A 428 15.60 11.29 -9.44
C VAL A 428 14.45 10.59 -10.15
N THR A 429 14.39 10.68 -11.48
CA THR A 429 13.27 10.13 -12.25
C THR A 429 13.11 8.61 -12.09
N PRO A 430 14.16 7.77 -12.22
CA PRO A 430 14.04 6.34 -11.95
C PRO A 430 13.67 6.03 -10.51
N THR A 431 14.15 6.82 -9.53
CA THR A 431 13.79 6.63 -8.11
C THR A 431 12.29 6.86 -7.89
N ILE A 432 11.71 7.89 -8.53
CA ILE A 432 10.27 8.15 -8.47
C ILE A 432 9.50 6.98 -9.10
N LEU A 433 9.87 6.55 -10.31
CA LEU A 433 9.19 5.48 -11.02
C LEU A 433 9.28 4.14 -10.28
N ASN A 434 10.40 3.84 -9.63
CA ASN A 434 10.56 2.66 -8.77
C ASN A 434 9.59 2.61 -7.59
N ASN A 435 8.91 3.71 -7.29
CA ASN A 435 7.92 3.82 -6.22
C ASN A 435 6.49 4.02 -6.72
N PHE A 436 6.24 3.89 -8.03
CA PHE A 436 4.91 4.10 -8.62
C PHE A 436 4.27 2.77 -9.04
N HIS A 437 3.51 2.16 -8.11
CA HIS A 437 2.79 0.90 -8.30
C HIS A 437 1.34 1.04 -7.84
N SER A 438 0.50 1.67 -8.64
CA SER A 438 -0.88 2.10 -8.39
C SER A 438 -1.06 3.18 -7.31
N ILE A 439 -0.09 3.34 -6.43
CA ILE A 439 0.04 4.38 -5.40
C ILE A 439 1.50 4.86 -5.36
N PRO A 440 1.77 6.09 -4.90
CA PRO A 440 3.13 6.53 -4.63
C PRO A 440 3.60 5.89 -3.32
N THR A 441 4.49 4.90 -3.39
CA THR A 441 5.04 4.24 -2.21
C THR A 441 6.29 4.96 -1.70
N ASP A 442 6.55 4.85 -0.40
CA ASP A 442 7.76 5.33 0.26
C ASP A 442 9.02 4.58 -0.18
N THR A 443 8.90 3.24 -0.26
CA THR A 443 9.98 2.35 -0.67
C THR A 443 9.44 1.12 -1.38
N PRO A 444 10.14 0.59 -2.40
CA PRO A 444 9.73 -0.63 -3.09
C PRO A 444 10.14 -1.91 -2.35
N THR A 445 10.89 -1.82 -1.23
CA THR A 445 11.52 -2.97 -0.58
C THR A 445 10.72 -3.53 0.59
N TYR A 446 10.34 -2.70 1.58
CA TYR A 446 9.79 -3.20 2.84
C TYR A 446 8.47 -2.58 3.27
N GLU A 447 8.26 -1.24 3.26
CA GLU A 447 6.99 -0.67 3.68
C GLU A 447 5.92 -0.75 2.60
N LYS A 448 6.24 -0.33 1.38
CA LYS A 448 5.34 -0.36 0.20
C LYS A 448 4.00 0.29 0.46
N ARG A 449 4.03 1.48 1.12
CA ARG A 449 2.84 2.21 1.52
C ARG A 449 2.79 3.60 0.90
N GLY A 450 1.58 4.08 0.66
CA GLY A 450 1.35 5.43 0.14
C GLY A 450 1.48 6.48 1.24
N TRP A 451 2.69 6.69 1.77
CA TRP A 451 2.97 7.72 2.76
C TRP A 451 2.69 9.10 2.18
N THR A 452 1.84 9.85 2.85
CA THR A 452 1.36 11.15 2.35
C THR A 452 2.41 12.24 2.46
N GLY A 453 3.28 12.16 3.47
CA GLY A 453 4.42 13.06 3.61
C GLY A 453 5.42 12.93 2.48
N ASP A 454 5.76 11.69 2.10
CA ASP A 454 6.67 11.38 0.99
C ASP A 454 6.11 11.91 -0.32
N ALA A 455 4.87 11.54 -0.64
CA ALA A 455 4.24 11.92 -1.88
C ALA A 455 4.05 13.44 -2.03
N GLN A 456 3.63 14.16 -0.98
CA GLN A 456 3.46 15.60 -1.05
C GLN A 456 4.79 16.35 -1.22
N SER A 457 5.87 15.85 -0.64
CA SER A 457 7.19 16.50 -0.71
C SER A 457 7.80 16.42 -2.10
N ILE A 458 7.49 15.37 -2.88
CA ILE A 458 8.01 15.15 -4.23
C ILE A 458 7.04 15.54 -5.35
N CYS A 459 5.78 15.87 -5.08
CA CYS A 459 4.76 16.05 -6.10
C CYS A 459 5.12 17.12 -7.14
N ASP A 460 5.76 18.20 -6.73
CA ASP A 460 6.28 19.26 -7.62
C ASP A 460 7.33 18.71 -8.59
N THR A 461 8.30 17.95 -8.08
CA THR A 461 9.35 17.30 -8.87
C THR A 461 8.75 16.27 -9.84
N VAL A 462 7.77 15.49 -9.39
CA VAL A 462 7.05 14.52 -10.23
C VAL A 462 6.37 15.21 -11.40
N LEU A 463 5.54 16.23 -11.13
CA LEU A 463 4.77 16.95 -12.15
C LEU A 463 5.64 17.78 -13.10
N THR A 464 6.85 18.14 -12.68
CA THR A 464 7.85 18.81 -13.55
C THR A 464 8.42 17.83 -14.58
N ASN A 465 8.62 16.56 -14.22
CA ASN A 465 9.35 15.60 -15.03
C ASN A 465 8.48 14.56 -15.73
N LEU A 466 7.28 14.28 -15.19
CA LEU A 466 6.44 13.16 -15.58
C LEU A 466 4.99 13.61 -15.86
N ASP A 467 4.35 12.95 -16.82
CA ASP A 467 2.90 13.08 -17.11
C ASP A 467 2.08 12.31 -16.06
N ALA A 468 2.16 12.75 -14.81
CA ALA A 468 1.60 12.04 -13.67
C ALA A 468 0.20 12.54 -13.24
N GLN A 469 -0.47 13.36 -14.07
CA GLN A 469 -1.78 13.93 -13.71
C GLN A 469 -2.81 12.84 -13.40
N SER A 470 -2.98 11.84 -14.26
CA SER A 470 -3.95 10.76 -14.04
C SER A 470 -3.59 9.89 -12.82
N PHE A 471 -2.30 9.64 -12.59
CA PHE A 471 -1.81 8.91 -11.43
C PHE A 471 -2.18 9.64 -10.12
N PHE A 472 -1.90 10.93 -10.04
CA PHE A 472 -2.26 11.73 -8.86
C PHE A 472 -3.76 11.99 -8.74
N THR A 473 -4.51 12.04 -9.85
CA THR A 473 -5.98 12.14 -9.80
C THR A 473 -6.59 10.92 -9.10
N LYS A 474 -6.11 9.71 -9.43
CA LYS A 474 -6.52 8.47 -8.74
C LYS A 474 -6.15 8.51 -7.26
N TRP A 475 -4.91 8.86 -6.94
CA TRP A 475 -4.45 8.87 -5.54
C TRP A 475 -5.12 9.96 -4.69
N LEU A 476 -5.45 11.10 -5.29
CA LEU A 476 -6.24 12.15 -4.65
C LEU A 476 -7.67 11.70 -4.32
N ARG A 477 -8.26 10.86 -5.18
CA ARG A 477 -9.54 10.19 -4.87
C ARG A 477 -9.40 9.27 -3.66
N ASP A 478 -8.33 8.47 -3.60
CA ASP A 478 -8.06 7.62 -2.44
C ASP A 478 -7.92 8.44 -1.15
N LEU A 479 -7.23 9.59 -1.20
CA LEU A 479 -7.13 10.52 -0.06
C LEU A 479 -8.49 11.03 0.39
N ALA A 480 -9.34 11.44 -0.56
CA ALA A 480 -10.68 11.92 -0.28
C ALA A 480 -11.59 10.83 0.30
N ASP A 481 -11.48 9.60 -0.22
CA ASP A 481 -12.22 8.44 0.26
C ASP A 481 -11.73 7.97 1.65
N SER A 482 -10.46 8.21 1.98
CA SER A 482 -9.84 7.88 3.26
C SER A 482 -10.05 8.96 4.33
N GLN A 483 -10.56 10.14 3.96
CA GLN A 483 -10.78 11.24 4.89
C GLN A 483 -11.88 10.93 5.89
N ASN A 484 -11.61 11.10 7.17
CA ASN A 484 -12.59 10.95 8.25
C ASN A 484 -13.66 12.06 8.20
N SER A 485 -14.78 11.82 8.90
CA SER A 485 -15.88 12.79 9.00
C SER A 485 -15.49 14.09 9.73
N ASP A 486 -14.53 14.03 10.65
CA ASP A 486 -13.99 15.20 11.35
C ASP A 486 -13.00 16.02 10.50
N GLY A 487 -12.56 15.49 9.35
CA GLY A 487 -11.66 16.11 8.41
C GLY A 487 -10.24 15.57 8.40
N ALA A 488 -9.86 14.72 9.35
CA ALA A 488 -8.53 14.09 9.38
C ALA A 488 -8.28 13.25 8.12
N VAL A 489 -7.04 13.22 7.66
CA VAL A 489 -6.55 12.45 6.50
C VAL A 489 -5.52 11.44 7.02
N PRO A 490 -5.43 10.22 6.49
CA PRO A 490 -4.43 9.27 6.95
C PRO A 490 -3.00 9.66 6.54
N ASP A 491 -2.02 9.22 7.30
CA ASP A 491 -0.60 9.36 6.96
C ASP A 491 -0.19 8.40 5.84
N THR A 492 -0.88 7.27 5.71
CA THR A 492 -0.72 6.31 4.63
C THR A 492 -2.03 6.10 3.89
N CYS A 493 -2.05 6.29 2.59
CA CYS A 493 -3.24 6.24 1.75
C CYS A 493 -3.04 5.29 0.55
N PRO A 494 -4.04 4.42 0.22
CA PRO A 494 -5.30 4.16 0.93
C PRO A 494 -5.12 3.59 2.33
N GLY A 495 -6.03 3.89 3.25
CA GLY A 495 -5.99 3.37 4.61
C GLY A 495 -6.83 4.19 5.60
N PRO A 496 -7.03 3.70 6.81
CA PRO A 496 -7.66 4.47 7.87
C PRO A 496 -6.70 5.51 8.44
N VAL A 497 -7.24 6.54 9.10
CA VAL A 497 -6.45 7.42 9.97
C VAL A 497 -6.03 6.60 11.19
N PHE A 498 -4.76 6.32 11.31
CA PHE A 498 -4.21 5.45 12.34
C PHE A 498 -3.27 6.19 13.30
N TYR A 499 -2.34 6.97 12.75
CA TYR A 499 -1.39 7.72 13.55
C TYR A 499 -1.97 9.03 14.06
N PRO A 500 -1.40 9.61 15.12
CA PRO A 500 -1.73 10.96 15.50
C PRO A 500 -1.57 11.93 14.32
N PRO A 501 -2.52 12.84 14.11
CA PRO A 501 -2.50 13.72 12.95
C PRO A 501 -1.24 14.58 12.90
N ALA A 502 -0.58 14.59 11.74
CA ALA A 502 0.64 15.35 11.47
C ALA A 502 0.44 16.23 10.22
N PRO A 503 0.36 17.56 10.38
CA PRO A 503 0.17 18.47 9.25
C PRO A 503 1.20 18.32 8.14
N GLU A 504 2.43 17.93 8.47
CA GLU A 504 3.54 17.71 7.54
C GLU A 504 3.28 16.58 6.56
N TRP A 505 2.45 15.59 6.94
CA TRP A 505 2.00 14.46 6.11
C TRP A 505 0.64 14.73 5.51
N MET A 506 -0.34 15.00 6.35
CA MET A 506 -1.75 15.11 5.96
C MET A 506 -2.05 16.29 5.03
N CYS A 507 -1.15 17.31 4.96
CA CYS A 507 -1.28 18.42 4.02
C CYS A 507 -1.33 17.98 2.54
N ALA A 508 -1.01 16.74 2.23
CA ALA A 508 -1.08 16.17 0.89
C ALA A 508 -2.43 16.43 0.21
N ILE A 509 -3.56 16.39 0.97
CA ILE A 509 -4.91 16.66 0.45
C ILE A 509 -5.07 18.09 -0.08
N VAL A 510 -4.23 19.04 0.36
CA VAL A 510 -4.22 20.45 -0.08
C VAL A 510 -3.07 20.71 -1.05
N MET A 511 -1.88 20.18 -0.75
CA MET A 511 -0.67 20.41 -1.54
C MET A 511 -0.80 19.81 -2.96
N LEU A 512 -1.26 18.58 -3.05
CA LEU A 512 -1.31 17.85 -4.31
C LEU A 512 -2.25 18.50 -5.34
N PRO A 513 -3.55 18.78 -5.05
CA PRO A 513 -4.41 19.45 -6.03
C PRO A 513 -3.91 20.86 -6.40
N TYR A 514 -3.26 21.55 -5.48
CA TYR A 514 -2.67 22.87 -5.77
C TYR A 514 -1.49 22.74 -6.76
N GLN A 515 -0.60 21.79 -6.57
CA GLN A 515 0.50 21.54 -7.51
C GLN A 515 -0.01 21.06 -8.86
N MET A 516 -1.02 20.19 -8.90
CA MET A 516 -1.67 19.79 -10.17
C MET A 516 -2.26 21.00 -10.90
N TYR A 517 -2.87 21.95 -10.19
CA TYR A 517 -3.35 23.18 -10.79
C TYR A 517 -2.20 24.04 -11.35
N LEU A 518 -1.12 24.20 -10.63
CA LEU A 518 0.02 25.00 -11.06
C LEU A 518 0.71 24.44 -12.30
N HIS A 519 0.92 23.13 -12.35
CA HIS A 519 1.63 22.46 -13.45
C HIS A 519 0.74 22.15 -14.66
N CYS A 520 -0.50 21.75 -14.44
CA CYS A 520 -1.39 21.26 -15.49
C CYS A 520 -2.50 22.27 -15.86
N GLY A 521 -2.66 23.37 -15.10
CA GLY A 521 -3.74 24.33 -15.30
C GLY A 521 -5.13 23.80 -14.96
N ASP A 522 -5.23 22.63 -14.29
CA ASP A 522 -6.47 21.92 -14.01
C ASP A 522 -7.23 22.56 -12.83
N LYS A 523 -8.18 23.45 -13.16
CA LYS A 523 -9.08 24.02 -12.15
C LYS A 523 -10.14 23.03 -11.67
N ALA A 524 -10.45 21.99 -12.44
CA ALA A 524 -11.47 21.03 -12.05
C ALA A 524 -11.04 20.24 -10.82
N VAL A 525 -9.76 19.90 -10.69
CA VAL A 525 -9.23 19.24 -9.50
C VAL A 525 -9.42 20.09 -8.24
N LEU A 526 -9.18 21.41 -8.33
CA LEU A 526 -9.42 22.33 -7.21
C LEU A 526 -10.90 22.36 -6.82
N HIS A 527 -11.79 22.47 -7.82
CA HIS A 527 -13.23 22.53 -7.58
C HIS A 527 -13.76 21.24 -6.95
N THR A 528 -13.34 20.10 -7.50
CA THR A 528 -13.80 18.77 -7.06
C THR A 528 -13.42 18.50 -5.60
N TYR A 529 -12.18 18.80 -5.21
CA TYR A 529 -11.66 18.47 -3.88
C TYR A 529 -11.69 19.64 -2.89
N TYR A 530 -12.22 20.82 -3.27
CA TYR A 530 -12.34 21.95 -2.35
C TYR A 530 -13.05 21.61 -1.03
N PRO A 531 -14.16 20.86 -1.02
CA PRO A 531 -14.81 20.47 0.23
C PRO A 531 -13.91 19.63 1.14
N ASN A 532 -13.08 18.75 0.56
CA ASN A 532 -12.15 17.91 1.32
C ASN A 532 -11.00 18.75 1.90
N MET A 533 -10.40 19.62 1.08
CA MET A 533 -9.37 20.55 1.52
C MET A 533 -9.85 21.47 2.64
N LYS A 534 -11.07 22.01 2.51
CA LYS A 534 -11.71 22.86 3.50
C LYS A 534 -11.91 22.12 4.83
N ARG A 535 -12.49 20.91 4.80
CA ARG A 535 -12.68 20.10 6.02
C ARG A 535 -11.37 19.81 6.73
N TYR A 536 -10.31 19.48 5.98
CA TYR A 536 -8.98 19.27 6.56
C TYR A 536 -8.42 20.54 7.18
N THR A 537 -8.53 21.68 6.48
CA THR A 537 -8.06 22.97 7.00
C THR A 537 -8.80 23.36 8.26
N ASP A 538 -10.12 23.15 8.32
CA ASP A 538 -10.94 23.40 9.50
C ASP A 538 -10.56 22.45 10.65
N TYR A 539 -10.27 21.18 10.35
CA TYR A 539 -9.76 20.22 11.33
C TYR A 539 -8.46 20.71 12.01
N GLU A 540 -7.47 21.19 11.23
CA GLU A 540 -6.23 21.70 11.79
C GLU A 540 -6.44 22.99 12.58
N LEU A 541 -7.26 23.91 12.10
CA LEU A 541 -7.58 25.16 12.82
C LEU A 541 -8.27 24.90 14.17
N ASN A 542 -9.15 23.90 14.25
CA ASN A 542 -9.86 23.53 15.48
C ASN A 542 -8.95 22.85 16.52
N ARG A 543 -7.78 22.38 16.11
CA ARG A 543 -6.80 21.71 16.97
C ARG A 543 -5.65 22.64 17.43
N LEU A 544 -5.69 23.90 17.06
CA LEU A 544 -4.70 24.85 17.53
C LEU A 544 -4.86 25.08 19.04
N ASN A 545 -3.75 25.03 19.77
CA ASN A 545 -3.65 25.40 21.16
C ASN A 545 -2.76 26.63 21.28
N ASP A 546 -3.29 27.73 21.80
CA ASP A 546 -2.58 29.04 21.90
C ASP A 546 -1.93 29.45 20.55
N GLY A 547 -2.66 29.19 19.42
CA GLY A 547 -2.21 29.52 18.06
C GLY A 547 -1.10 28.63 17.51
N MET A 548 -0.78 27.52 18.17
CA MET A 548 0.19 26.51 17.74
C MET A 548 -0.50 25.18 17.47
N SER A 549 0.04 24.40 16.54
CA SER A 549 -0.40 23.03 16.34
C SER A 549 -0.18 22.21 17.61
N SER A 550 -1.18 21.41 17.96
CA SER A 550 -1.09 20.47 19.09
C SER A 550 -0.41 19.15 18.70
N ASN A 551 0.19 19.08 17.51
CA ASN A 551 0.90 17.89 17.06
C ASN A 551 2.18 17.65 17.88
N LEU A 552 2.34 16.40 18.35
CA LEU A 552 3.53 15.94 19.09
C LEU A 552 4.26 14.80 18.36
N TYR A 553 3.95 14.58 17.08
CA TYR A 553 4.46 13.46 16.30
C TYR A 553 5.20 13.97 15.04
N TYR A 554 6.11 13.19 14.48
CA TYR A 554 6.99 13.50 13.35
C TYR A 554 7.86 14.76 13.53
N GLY A 555 7.43 15.94 13.05
CA GLY A 555 8.29 17.13 13.01
C GLY A 555 9.36 17.03 11.93
N ASP A 556 10.63 17.28 12.30
CA ASP A 556 11.81 17.04 11.44
C ASP A 556 12.20 15.56 11.50
N TRP A 557 11.36 14.72 10.89
CA TRP A 557 11.43 13.27 10.99
C TRP A 557 12.71 12.70 10.39
N ASN A 558 13.31 11.72 11.05
CA ASN A 558 14.57 11.09 10.65
C ASN A 558 15.72 12.07 10.44
N SER A 559 15.76 13.13 11.22
CA SER A 559 16.91 14.04 11.26
C SER A 559 18.18 13.30 11.70
N PRO A 560 19.39 13.86 11.48
CA PRO A 560 20.63 13.28 11.97
C PRO A 560 20.67 13.01 13.48
N ALA A 561 19.75 13.60 14.24
CA ALA A 561 19.63 13.42 15.69
C ALA A 561 18.72 12.24 16.10
N GLY A 562 18.10 11.55 15.16
CA GLY A 562 17.21 10.42 15.39
C GLY A 562 15.83 10.57 14.74
N SER A 563 14.96 9.54 14.89
CA SER A 563 13.64 9.54 14.26
C SER A 563 12.73 10.64 14.78
N CYS A 564 12.70 10.85 16.10
CA CYS A 564 11.93 11.94 16.71
C CYS A 564 12.84 13.13 16.97
N PRO A 565 12.51 14.33 16.47
CA PRO A 565 13.35 15.49 16.66
C PRO A 565 13.36 15.91 18.14
N PRO A 566 14.55 16.13 18.75
CA PRO A 566 14.65 16.52 20.14
C PRO A 566 14.09 17.93 20.42
N GLU A 567 13.96 18.75 19.40
CA GLU A 567 13.35 20.08 19.45
C GLU A 567 11.82 20.09 19.52
N GLY A 568 11.19 18.92 19.38
CA GLY A 568 9.74 18.81 19.30
C GLY A 568 9.20 19.01 17.88
N SER A 569 7.89 18.80 17.70
CA SER A 569 7.23 18.85 16.39
C SER A 569 6.25 20.01 16.22
N ALA A 570 5.81 20.65 17.30
CA ALA A 570 4.74 21.65 17.24
C ALA A 570 5.12 22.89 16.39
N PHE A 571 6.36 23.34 16.42
CA PHE A 571 6.83 24.45 15.59
C PHE A 571 6.74 24.10 14.10
N ASN A 572 7.30 22.96 13.69
CA ASN A 572 7.28 22.50 12.29
C ASN A 572 5.85 22.31 11.81
N ALA A 573 5.03 21.60 12.57
CA ALA A 573 3.61 21.41 12.30
C ALA A 573 2.87 22.74 12.11
N THR A 574 3.14 23.75 12.96
CA THR A 574 2.53 25.08 12.83
C THR A 574 2.98 25.78 11.54
N CYS A 575 4.24 25.63 11.14
CA CYS A 575 4.72 26.16 9.85
C CYS A 575 3.95 25.51 8.67
N PHE A 576 3.67 24.21 8.73
CA PHE A 576 2.87 23.53 7.70
C PHE A 576 1.40 24.00 7.73
N VAL A 577 0.78 24.17 8.88
CA VAL A 577 -0.57 24.77 8.97
C VAL A 577 -0.61 26.16 8.34
N TYR A 578 0.40 27.01 8.61
CA TYR A 578 0.54 28.30 7.93
C TYR A 578 0.62 28.14 6.40
N ARG A 579 1.40 27.18 5.91
CA ARG A 579 1.51 26.90 4.48
C ARG A 579 0.19 26.47 3.88
N ILE A 580 -0.55 25.58 4.56
CA ILE A 580 -1.92 25.17 4.18
C ILE A 580 -2.82 26.39 4.05
N LEU A 581 -2.86 27.27 5.04
CA LEU A 581 -3.70 28.47 5.02
C LEU A 581 -3.37 29.40 3.85
N THR A 582 -2.08 29.59 3.55
CA THR A 582 -1.66 30.43 2.42
C THR A 582 -2.07 29.86 1.08
N ILE A 583 -2.00 28.53 0.91
CA ILE A 583 -2.43 27.83 -0.29
C ILE A 583 -3.96 27.84 -0.41
N MET A 584 -4.67 27.54 0.67
CA MET A 584 -6.13 27.56 0.69
C MET A 584 -6.71 28.96 0.36
N ARG A 585 -6.05 30.01 0.81
CA ARG A 585 -6.39 31.38 0.39
C ARG A 585 -6.27 31.53 -1.14
N GLN A 586 -5.14 31.09 -1.72
CA GLN A 586 -4.93 31.20 -3.16
C GLN A 586 -5.94 30.35 -3.95
N ILE A 587 -6.25 29.12 -3.48
CA ILE A 587 -7.27 28.27 -4.08
C ILE A 587 -8.65 28.94 -3.99
N ALA A 588 -9.00 29.52 -2.85
CA ALA A 588 -10.25 30.24 -2.63
C ALA A 588 -10.39 31.44 -3.58
N ASP A 589 -9.30 32.20 -3.80
CA ASP A 589 -9.27 33.30 -4.79
C ASP A 589 -9.55 32.76 -6.23
N VAL A 590 -8.89 31.66 -6.63
CA VAL A 590 -9.09 31.04 -7.95
C VAL A 590 -10.53 30.57 -8.14
N LEU A 591 -11.14 30.03 -7.07
CA LEU A 591 -12.51 29.49 -7.06
C LEU A 591 -13.58 30.56 -6.71
N LYS A 592 -13.19 31.82 -6.48
CA LYS A 592 -14.07 32.93 -6.10
C LYS A 592 -14.86 32.65 -4.80
N GLN A 593 -14.19 32.09 -3.81
CA GLN A 593 -14.71 31.83 -2.48
C GLN A 593 -14.22 32.95 -1.51
N ASP A 594 -14.69 34.17 -1.73
CA ASP A 594 -14.17 35.41 -1.09
C ASP A 594 -14.19 35.35 0.44
N ALA A 595 -15.23 34.80 1.04
CA ALA A 595 -15.34 34.65 2.49
C ALA A 595 -14.27 33.71 3.07
N ASP A 596 -14.02 32.59 2.41
CA ASP A 596 -12.98 31.64 2.79
C ASP A 596 -11.58 32.23 2.57
N ALA A 597 -11.37 32.96 1.46
CA ALA A 597 -10.10 33.64 1.20
C ALA A 597 -9.76 34.66 2.30
N ALA A 598 -10.71 35.48 2.69
CA ALA A 598 -10.54 36.46 3.79
C ALA A 598 -10.26 35.76 5.13
N ARG A 599 -10.98 34.69 5.44
CA ARG A 599 -10.80 33.90 6.67
C ARG A 599 -9.40 33.25 6.72
N TYR A 600 -8.94 32.62 5.65
CA TYR A 600 -7.62 31.99 5.61
C TYR A 600 -6.49 33.02 5.65
N GLN A 601 -6.67 34.17 5.00
CA GLN A 601 -5.72 35.28 5.08
C GLN A 601 -5.56 35.79 6.52
N ALA A 602 -6.66 35.99 7.24
CA ALA A 602 -6.64 36.45 8.61
C ALA A 602 -5.96 35.45 9.56
N ALA A 603 -6.30 34.16 9.40
CA ALA A 603 -5.70 33.09 10.20
C ALA A 603 -4.19 32.94 9.93
N ALA A 604 -3.78 32.99 8.66
CA ALA A 604 -2.37 32.93 8.27
C ALA A 604 -1.57 34.13 8.87
N GLU A 605 -2.12 35.32 8.77
CA GLU A 605 -1.44 36.51 9.30
C GLU A 605 -1.28 36.45 10.82
N GLN A 606 -2.30 36.05 11.56
CA GLN A 606 -2.24 35.84 13.00
C GLN A 606 -1.18 34.80 13.37
N MET A 607 -1.14 33.66 12.65
CA MET A 607 -0.15 32.61 12.88
C MET A 607 1.27 33.08 12.56
N ARG A 608 1.46 33.82 11.48
CA ARG A 608 2.75 34.44 11.12
C ARG A 608 3.26 35.36 12.21
N GLN A 609 2.39 36.20 12.78
CA GLN A 609 2.73 37.09 13.88
C GLN A 609 3.13 36.32 15.15
N ASN A 610 2.36 35.27 15.50
CA ASN A 610 2.65 34.40 16.64
C ASN A 610 4.03 33.75 16.50
N LEU A 611 4.30 33.10 15.37
CA LEU A 611 5.57 32.44 15.09
C LEU A 611 6.75 33.40 15.16
N ASN A 612 6.65 34.61 14.58
CA ASN A 612 7.72 35.61 14.64
C ASN A 612 7.93 36.19 16.03
N THR A 613 6.87 36.39 16.80
CA THR A 613 6.95 36.92 18.14
C THR A 613 7.56 35.92 19.12
N ARG A 614 7.22 34.66 18.99
CA ARG A 614 7.61 33.63 19.97
C ARG A 614 8.98 33.02 19.67
N PHE A 615 9.33 32.84 18.39
CA PHE A 615 10.44 31.97 17.99
C PHE A 615 11.55 32.68 17.20
N PHE A 616 11.36 33.90 16.72
CA PHE A 616 12.38 34.61 15.98
C PHE A 616 13.34 35.36 16.90
N ASN A 617 14.60 34.93 16.91
CA ASN A 617 15.67 35.64 17.62
C ASN A 617 16.29 36.73 16.72
N LYS A 618 15.97 37.97 17.00
CA LYS A 618 16.45 39.12 16.21
C LYS A 618 17.96 39.34 16.30
N THR A 619 18.61 38.93 17.39
CA THR A 619 20.06 39.11 17.58
C THR A 619 20.84 38.07 16.79
N GLN A 620 20.37 36.83 16.79
CA GLN A 620 21.01 35.73 16.05
C GLN A 620 20.53 35.66 14.60
N MET A 621 19.42 36.32 14.24
CA MET A 621 18.74 36.23 12.96
C MET A 621 18.35 34.78 12.61
N LEU A 622 17.95 33.99 13.61
CA LEU A 622 17.56 32.57 13.49
C LEU A 622 16.25 32.33 14.22
N TYR A 623 15.56 31.29 13.85
CA TYR A 623 14.41 30.75 14.58
C TYR A 623 14.88 29.63 15.52
N HIS A 624 14.22 29.53 16.66
CA HIS A 624 14.36 28.44 17.62
C HIS A 624 13.00 27.76 17.82
N THR A 625 12.97 26.68 18.56
CA THR A 625 11.77 25.90 18.86
C THR A 625 11.43 25.94 20.33
N GLU A 626 10.33 25.29 20.75
CA GLU A 626 9.89 25.28 22.15
C GLU A 626 10.91 24.64 23.09
N ILE A 627 11.58 23.58 22.62
CA ILE A 627 12.62 22.89 23.39
C ILE A 627 13.97 23.43 22.96
N PRO A 628 14.71 24.03 23.87
CA PRO A 628 16.03 24.57 23.56
C PRO A 628 17.01 23.41 23.28
N VAL A 629 17.38 23.28 22.03
CA VAL A 629 18.43 22.38 21.53
C VAL A 629 19.50 23.24 20.85
N GLY A 630 20.65 22.67 20.55
CA GLY A 630 21.65 23.36 19.73
C GLY A 630 21.09 23.78 18.36
N PHE A 631 21.93 24.42 17.54
CA PHE A 631 21.53 24.84 16.20
C PHE A 631 20.88 23.72 15.41
N ARG A 632 19.72 24.03 14.83
CA ARG A 632 18.97 23.19 13.88
C ARG A 632 18.63 24.02 12.65
N GLN A 633 18.80 23.45 11.48
CA GLN A 633 18.58 24.14 10.20
C GLN A 633 17.09 24.33 9.91
N THR A 634 16.29 23.27 10.09
CA THR A 634 14.87 23.20 9.71
C THR A 634 14.01 24.32 10.33
N PRO A 635 14.12 24.67 11.62
CA PRO A 635 13.34 25.74 12.20
C PRO A 635 13.56 27.12 11.56
N THR A 636 14.68 27.35 10.89
CA THR A 636 14.94 28.61 10.17
C THR A 636 14.60 28.48 8.67
N VAL A 637 14.81 27.30 8.07
CA VAL A 637 14.49 27.04 6.66
C VAL A 637 13.00 27.17 6.39
N LEU A 638 12.13 26.54 7.20
CA LEU A 638 10.68 26.57 6.99
C LEU A 638 10.09 27.98 6.98
N PRO A 639 10.39 28.87 7.94
CA PRO A 639 9.93 30.25 7.89
C PRO A 639 10.41 31.03 6.66
N LEU A 640 11.62 30.78 6.17
CA LEU A 640 12.11 31.40 4.94
C LEU A 640 11.34 30.86 3.72
N ALA A 641 11.23 29.55 3.60
CA ALA A 641 10.61 28.88 2.45
C ALA A 641 9.11 29.17 2.34
N PHE A 642 8.39 29.21 3.47
CA PHE A 642 6.95 29.42 3.49
C PHE A 642 6.54 30.90 3.56
N GLY A 643 7.49 31.82 3.69
CA GLY A 643 7.20 33.26 3.74
C GLY A 643 6.75 33.77 5.12
N ILE A 644 6.98 33.02 6.18
CA ILE A 644 6.73 33.40 7.58
C ILE A 644 7.70 34.47 7.99
N ALA A 645 8.98 34.35 7.62
CA ALA A 645 10.03 35.28 7.97
C ALA A 645 9.74 36.69 7.43
N PRO A 646 9.98 37.78 8.25
CA PRO A 646 9.75 39.12 7.81
C PRO A 646 10.56 39.45 6.56
N GLU A 647 9.90 39.97 5.53
CA GLU A 647 10.49 40.18 4.21
C GLU A 647 11.81 40.96 4.24
N LYS A 648 11.83 42.05 4.99
CA LYS A 648 13.03 42.92 5.13
C LYS A 648 14.22 42.22 5.79
N LEU A 649 14.01 41.11 6.51
CA LEU A 649 15.04 40.39 7.26
C LEU A 649 15.49 39.10 6.59
N ARG A 650 14.80 38.65 5.52
CA ARG A 650 15.07 37.33 4.86
C ARG A 650 16.53 37.19 4.44
N GLY A 651 17.11 38.22 3.85
CA GLY A 651 18.53 38.19 3.46
C GLY A 651 19.49 37.96 4.64
N GLY A 652 19.27 38.68 5.75
CA GLY A 652 20.07 38.48 6.98
C GLY A 652 19.86 37.11 7.61
N ILE A 653 18.63 36.62 7.63
CA ILE A 653 18.29 35.27 8.13
C ILE A 653 18.98 34.19 7.27
N ALA A 654 18.98 34.34 5.95
CA ALA A 654 19.63 33.41 5.06
C ALA A 654 21.16 33.36 5.25
N VAL A 655 21.80 34.53 5.48
CA VAL A 655 23.24 34.61 5.79
C VAL A 655 23.55 33.93 7.14
N SER A 656 22.70 34.12 8.16
CA SER A 656 22.93 33.50 9.49
C SER A 656 22.67 31.97 9.45
N LEU A 657 21.89 31.48 8.47
CA LEU A 657 21.61 30.05 8.26
C LEU A 657 22.77 29.36 7.56
N ALA A 658 23.46 30.03 6.62
CA ALA A 658 24.57 29.50 5.84
C ALA A 658 25.86 29.40 6.66
#